data_ef4102276c8a692f03f23c11e671ebb2
#
_entry.id   ef4102276c8a692f03f23c11e671ebb2
#
_cell.length_a   1.000
_cell.length_b   1.000
_cell.length_c   1.000
_cell.angle_alpha   90.00
_cell.angle_beta   90.00
_cell.angle_gamma   90.00
#
_symmetry.space_group_name_H-M   'P 1'
#
loop_
_entity.id
_entity.type
_entity.pdbx_description
1 polymer ?
#
loop_
_entity_poly.entity_id
_entity_poly.type
_entity_poly.pdbx_seq_one_letter_code
_entity_poly.pdbx_strand_id
1 'polypeptide(L)'
;MKRRLVTLFCLCSCVVGAGFDDDVPYLRGKWRGDVTDKSTGIGLKELKAEADRIVAAEKGKVPWCLVKAHLFETICDRMSVGFSPHDIFPAFACWSRRDRILTKTINARMAEVDRLYCPDAGRKAAAVKGSCIRHDYDHAVPDWDRALALGFTGLKAEVDASPATNDFRKAMSIAADAMLRNVARFADCARKSACAGSPAVQAQVAALDRLAKGPPRTAYEAMMFQLLFFVYGEHVDHLQVRSLGNWDRIMLPYYEADLAAGRTTREKFKEQVKHFWWQWGSIDNWWGQPVYIGGTKSDGTTEYNEVSRIVLEVADELALPTPKLQLKIAANTPDDIFLRALDMSRRHRSVVFCGEAPMATAMAAMGFTAEEARTCDIWGCYEFQPRAAANTTLPCIINMPRIVSDLLADAKDGRFSAATFEDFEAAFLETLRTRVAAALDVVRGYEAHMDEYIPALVHSLSIASCVRDGKNAIGNGMKHNLTVILQTGAGTAVDALAAVKEIVYERGEMSLAELGRVMAANWKGHEEQRLRMCASRRKWGNNDPLTNRLTHDLYRTFGSAVNGKPNSRDGTFFAAGHSIDFFVILGRGTGATPDGRRAGEEFSKNISSAPGADREGPTALVAGIASIDPADIPGDIILDTTLHPSLVQGEKGLLAMKTLVQQYFAAGGCAIHFNVFSAEELRDAQQHPEKYQNLQVRVCGWNVRWNDLSRTQQDAYIRRAETAR
;
A
#
# COMPACT_ATOMS: atom_id res chain seq x y z
N MET A 1 -33.79 -40.52 -45.31
CA MET A 1 -33.88 -39.35 -44.42
C MET A 1 -32.70 -39.35 -43.47
N LYS A 2 -31.61 -38.66 -43.82
CA LYS A 2 -30.42 -38.47 -42.94
C LYS A 2 -30.57 -37.11 -42.29
N ARG A 3 -30.81 -37.09 -40.97
CA ARG A 3 -30.75 -35.86 -40.15
C ARG A 3 -29.28 -35.49 -39.99
N ARG A 4 -28.90 -34.33 -40.49
CA ARG A 4 -27.62 -33.67 -40.18
C ARG A 4 -27.73 -33.07 -38.76
N LEU A 5 -26.97 -33.58 -37.82
CA LEU A 5 -26.65 -32.90 -36.59
C LEU A 5 -25.74 -31.70 -36.96
N VAL A 6 -26.24 -30.54 -36.81
CA VAL A 6 -25.42 -29.32 -36.82
C VAL A 6 -24.88 -29.17 -35.42
N THR A 7 -23.63 -29.55 -35.24
CA THR A 7 -22.87 -29.29 -34.03
C THR A 7 -22.54 -27.81 -33.99
N LEU A 8 -23.24 -27.07 -33.12
CA LEU A 8 -22.86 -25.69 -32.77
C LEU A 8 -21.53 -25.77 -32.04
N PHE A 9 -20.44 -25.62 -32.76
CA PHE A 9 -19.15 -25.31 -32.16
C PHE A 9 -19.26 -23.91 -31.58
N CYS A 10 -19.26 -23.80 -30.26
CA CYS A 10 -19.11 -22.56 -29.53
C CYS A 10 -17.77 -21.93 -29.93
N LEU A 11 -17.82 -20.90 -30.73
CA LEU A 11 -16.71 -20.02 -31.11
C LEU A 11 -16.31 -19.17 -29.88
N CYS A 12 -15.63 -19.80 -28.93
CA CYS A 12 -14.90 -19.13 -27.85
C CYS A 12 -13.39 -19.46 -27.94
N SER A 13 -12.88 -19.50 -29.16
CA SER A 13 -11.43 -19.68 -29.39
C SER A 13 -10.99 -18.68 -30.41
N CYS A 14 -10.18 -17.75 -29.94
CA CYS A 14 -9.24 -16.89 -30.62
C CYS A 14 -9.32 -15.44 -30.12
N VAL A 15 -8.86 -15.19 -28.89
CA VAL A 15 -8.23 -13.92 -28.57
C VAL A 15 -6.75 -14.10 -28.88
N VAL A 16 -6.40 -14.05 -30.15
CA VAL A 16 -5.06 -13.77 -30.65
C VAL A 16 -5.26 -12.99 -31.94
N GLY A 17 -5.46 -11.69 -31.78
CA GLY A 17 -5.01 -10.68 -32.73
C GLY A 17 -3.47 -10.66 -32.73
N ALA A 18 -2.85 -9.67 -33.29
CA ALA A 18 -1.43 -9.36 -33.15
C ALA A 18 -0.97 -9.69 -31.71
N GLY A 19 0.26 -10.22 -31.52
CA GLY A 19 0.72 -10.63 -30.20
C GLY A 19 0.75 -9.46 -29.22
N PHE A 20 0.78 -9.73 -27.92
CA PHE A 20 0.80 -8.69 -26.86
C PHE A 20 1.77 -7.54 -27.14
N ASP A 21 2.94 -7.83 -27.72
CA ASP A 21 3.96 -6.81 -28.04
C ASP A 21 3.47 -5.77 -29.07
N ASP A 22 2.59 -6.17 -30.00
CA ASP A 22 1.97 -5.27 -30.99
C ASP A 22 0.93 -4.35 -30.35
N ASP A 23 0.35 -4.74 -29.21
CA ASP A 23 -0.65 -3.98 -28.47
C ASP A 23 -0.06 -2.96 -27.49
N VAL A 24 1.22 -3.14 -27.10
CA VAL A 24 1.92 -2.28 -26.11
C VAL A 24 1.86 -0.78 -26.44
N PRO A 25 2.01 -0.32 -27.71
CA PRO A 25 1.88 1.11 -28.02
C PRO A 25 0.53 1.70 -27.62
N TYR A 26 -0.58 1.00 -27.91
CA TYR A 26 -1.92 1.40 -27.48
C TYR A 26 -2.05 1.35 -25.95
N LEU A 27 -1.69 0.23 -25.33
CA LEU A 27 -1.78 0.03 -23.89
C LEU A 27 -1.01 1.10 -23.12
N ARG A 28 0.15 1.52 -23.63
CA ARG A 28 0.98 2.59 -23.05
C ARG A 28 0.30 3.95 -23.08
N GLY A 29 -0.50 4.22 -24.10
CA GLY A 29 -1.24 5.47 -24.30
C GLY A 29 -2.59 5.50 -23.58
N LYS A 30 -3.17 4.35 -23.27
CA LYS A 30 -4.56 4.19 -22.81
C LYS A 30 -4.97 5.12 -21.65
N TRP A 31 -4.07 5.36 -20.70
CA TRP A 31 -4.36 6.16 -19.51
C TRP A 31 -3.80 7.59 -19.58
N ARG A 32 -3.19 7.96 -20.71
CA ARG A 32 -2.58 9.28 -20.91
C ARG A 32 -3.41 10.21 -21.80
N GLY A 33 -4.45 9.70 -22.41
CA GLY A 33 -5.31 10.44 -23.35
C GLY A 33 -6.78 10.08 -23.18
N ASP A 34 -7.63 10.82 -23.89
CA ASP A 34 -9.05 10.51 -24.02
C ASP A 34 -9.21 9.43 -25.10
N VAL A 35 -9.18 8.17 -24.68
CA VAL A 35 -9.35 6.98 -25.54
C VAL A 35 -10.77 6.44 -25.47
N THR A 36 -11.72 7.20 -24.91
CA THR A 36 -13.12 6.83 -24.83
C THR A 36 -13.91 7.40 -26.02
N ASP A 37 -14.93 6.68 -26.41
CA ASP A 37 -15.88 7.16 -27.44
C ASP A 37 -16.92 8.09 -26.78
N LYS A 38 -16.92 9.37 -27.18
CA LYS A 38 -17.85 10.38 -26.65
C LYS A 38 -19.31 10.12 -27.01
N SER A 39 -19.60 9.26 -28.01
CA SER A 39 -20.96 8.83 -28.30
C SER A 39 -21.54 7.90 -27.23
N THR A 40 -20.69 7.28 -26.42
CA THR A 40 -21.09 6.34 -25.34
C THR A 40 -21.42 7.02 -24.02
N GLY A 41 -21.06 8.29 -23.84
CA GLY A 41 -21.25 9.03 -22.59
C GLY A 41 -20.42 10.29 -22.52
N ILE A 42 -20.18 10.79 -21.31
CA ILE A 42 -19.44 12.03 -21.07
C ILE A 42 -18.05 11.78 -20.49
N GLY A 43 -17.13 12.72 -20.71
CA GLY A 43 -15.76 12.65 -20.25
C GLY A 43 -15.56 13.07 -18.79
N LEU A 44 -14.32 12.94 -18.29
CA LEU A 44 -13.95 13.21 -16.90
C LEU A 44 -14.33 14.65 -16.44
N LYS A 45 -14.15 15.65 -17.31
CA LYS A 45 -14.46 17.05 -16.99
C LYS A 45 -15.94 17.26 -16.73
N GLU A 46 -16.76 16.69 -17.60
CA GLU A 46 -18.23 16.77 -17.51
C GLU A 46 -18.75 15.96 -16.32
N LEU A 47 -18.16 14.78 -16.02
CA LEU A 47 -18.48 13.98 -14.83
C LEU A 47 -18.24 14.75 -13.55
N LYS A 48 -17.12 15.47 -13.45
CA LYS A 48 -16.82 16.34 -12.29
C LYS A 48 -17.84 17.48 -12.14
N ALA A 49 -18.26 18.07 -13.25
CA ALA A 49 -19.29 19.13 -13.23
C ALA A 49 -20.67 18.59 -12.81
N GLU A 50 -21.02 17.36 -13.20
CA GLU A 50 -22.24 16.69 -12.72
C GLU A 50 -22.16 16.43 -11.21
N ALA A 51 -21.03 15.94 -10.71
CA ALA A 51 -20.84 15.74 -9.28
C ALA A 51 -21.03 17.03 -8.49
N ASP A 52 -20.44 18.15 -8.94
CA ASP A 52 -20.60 19.45 -8.30
C ASP A 52 -22.10 19.89 -8.29
N ARG A 53 -22.86 19.62 -9.37
CA ARG A 53 -24.31 19.94 -9.46
C ARG A 53 -25.16 19.13 -8.46
N ILE A 54 -24.93 17.83 -8.36
CA ILE A 54 -25.66 16.95 -7.43
C ILE A 54 -25.40 17.40 -5.99
N VAL A 55 -24.12 17.64 -5.63
CA VAL A 55 -23.77 18.11 -4.29
C VAL A 55 -24.49 19.44 -3.98
N ALA A 56 -24.50 20.39 -4.90
CA ALA A 56 -25.19 21.67 -4.72
C ALA A 56 -26.70 21.51 -4.53
N ALA A 57 -27.32 20.54 -5.20
CA ALA A 57 -28.76 20.29 -5.12
C ALA A 57 -29.21 19.56 -3.83
N GLU A 58 -28.38 18.63 -3.32
CA GLU A 58 -28.78 17.66 -2.28
C GLU A 58 -28.13 17.90 -0.92
N LYS A 59 -27.01 18.64 -0.86
CA LYS A 59 -26.29 18.93 0.37
C LYS A 59 -27.21 19.52 1.46
N GLY A 60 -27.19 18.90 2.64
CA GLY A 60 -28.03 19.30 3.78
C GLY A 60 -29.51 18.92 3.67
N LYS A 61 -29.94 18.29 2.56
CA LYS A 61 -31.34 17.84 2.37
C LYS A 61 -31.50 16.34 2.56
N VAL A 62 -30.47 15.57 2.27
CA VAL A 62 -30.43 14.11 2.45
C VAL A 62 -29.12 13.69 3.13
N PRO A 63 -29.08 12.52 3.79
CA PRO A 63 -27.86 11.97 4.38
C PRO A 63 -26.72 11.86 3.36
N TRP A 64 -25.48 12.11 3.80
CA TRP A 64 -24.32 12.14 2.90
C TRP A 64 -24.08 10.83 2.15
N CYS A 65 -24.38 9.67 2.75
CA CYS A 65 -24.27 8.38 2.09
C CYS A 65 -25.20 8.27 0.85
N LEU A 66 -26.39 8.86 0.91
CA LEU A 66 -27.33 8.90 -0.22
C LEU A 66 -26.86 9.90 -1.30
N VAL A 67 -26.37 11.09 -0.90
CA VAL A 67 -25.73 12.01 -1.87
C VAL A 67 -24.62 11.30 -2.62
N LYS A 68 -23.77 10.57 -1.90
CA LYS A 68 -22.67 9.79 -2.51
C LYS A 68 -23.18 8.68 -3.43
N ALA A 69 -24.27 8.00 -3.07
CA ALA A 69 -24.90 7.00 -3.93
C ALA A 69 -25.44 7.59 -5.23
N HIS A 70 -26.06 8.76 -5.20
CA HIS A 70 -26.54 9.45 -6.40
C HIS A 70 -25.39 9.96 -7.26
N LEU A 71 -24.27 10.40 -6.66
CA LEU A 71 -23.04 10.71 -7.38
C LEU A 71 -22.49 9.47 -8.09
N PHE A 72 -22.42 8.35 -7.40
CA PHE A 72 -21.97 7.06 -7.91
C PHE A 72 -22.83 6.60 -9.09
N GLU A 73 -24.16 6.60 -8.91
CA GLU A 73 -25.14 6.25 -9.94
C GLU A 73 -24.98 7.10 -11.20
N THR A 74 -24.94 8.43 -11.05
CA THR A 74 -24.78 9.36 -12.17
C THR A 74 -23.48 9.13 -12.93
N ILE A 75 -22.37 8.88 -12.24
CA ILE A 75 -21.09 8.59 -12.88
C ILE A 75 -21.17 7.28 -13.65
N CYS A 76 -21.70 6.20 -13.06
CA CYS A 76 -21.87 4.92 -13.72
C CYS A 76 -22.76 4.99 -14.95
N ASP A 77 -23.87 5.72 -14.88
CA ASP A 77 -24.83 5.82 -15.99
C ASP A 77 -24.30 6.71 -17.12
N ARG A 78 -23.43 7.68 -16.85
CA ARG A 78 -23.03 8.70 -17.80
C ARG A 78 -21.58 8.64 -18.30
N MET A 79 -20.66 7.95 -17.61
CA MET A 79 -19.27 7.90 -18.06
C MET A 79 -19.13 7.28 -19.46
N SER A 80 -18.32 7.90 -20.33
CA SER A 80 -17.97 7.30 -21.62
C SER A 80 -17.04 6.11 -21.44
N VAL A 81 -17.09 5.18 -22.38
CA VAL A 81 -16.25 3.98 -22.45
C VAL A 81 -15.68 3.85 -23.86
N GLY A 82 -14.49 3.28 -23.97
CA GLY A 82 -13.82 3.02 -25.25
C GLY A 82 -13.42 1.57 -25.39
N PHE A 83 -13.42 1.10 -26.65
CA PHE A 83 -13.01 -0.25 -27.02
C PHE A 83 -11.96 -0.18 -28.12
N SER A 84 -11.02 -1.12 -28.12
CA SER A 84 -9.94 -1.19 -29.08
C SER A 84 -9.66 -2.63 -29.49
N PRO A 85 -9.26 -2.90 -30.74
CA PRO A 85 -8.79 -4.23 -31.14
C PRO A 85 -7.46 -4.62 -30.47
N HIS A 86 -6.77 -3.65 -29.85
CA HIS A 86 -5.46 -3.81 -29.19
C HIS A 86 -5.56 -4.02 -27.68
N ASP A 87 -6.77 -4.20 -27.13
CA ASP A 87 -6.93 -4.47 -25.70
C ASP A 87 -8.14 -5.37 -25.46
N ILE A 88 -7.97 -6.30 -24.52
CA ILE A 88 -9.05 -7.18 -24.08
C ILE A 88 -9.84 -6.58 -22.90
N PHE A 89 -9.51 -5.36 -22.47
CA PHE A 89 -10.21 -4.62 -21.42
C PHE A 89 -10.66 -3.24 -21.91
N PRO A 90 -11.84 -2.75 -21.49
CA PRO A 90 -12.35 -1.46 -21.91
C PRO A 90 -11.54 -0.29 -21.31
N ALA A 91 -11.62 0.87 -21.94
CA ALA A 91 -11.13 2.14 -21.41
C ALA A 91 -12.28 2.94 -20.77
N PHE A 92 -12.02 3.67 -19.69
CA PHE A 92 -13.04 4.36 -18.90
C PHE A 92 -12.75 5.85 -18.80
N ALA A 93 -13.74 6.70 -18.98
CA ALA A 93 -13.60 8.15 -18.83
C ALA A 93 -13.30 8.59 -17.39
N CYS A 94 -13.74 7.81 -16.43
CA CYS A 94 -13.46 8.08 -15.01
C CYS A 94 -12.02 7.77 -14.61
N TRP A 95 -11.22 7.19 -15.48
CA TRP A 95 -9.88 6.77 -15.18
C TRP A 95 -8.89 7.92 -15.26
N SER A 96 -8.22 8.20 -14.17
CA SER A 96 -7.22 9.24 -14.07
C SER A 96 -6.02 8.77 -13.24
N ARG A 97 -4.83 9.06 -13.71
CA ARG A 97 -3.56 8.71 -13.05
C ARG A 97 -3.42 9.31 -11.65
N ARG A 98 -3.90 10.54 -11.43
CA ARG A 98 -3.59 11.33 -10.22
C ARG A 98 -4.81 11.88 -9.50
N ASP A 99 -5.96 11.92 -10.13
CA ASP A 99 -7.12 12.65 -9.62
C ASP A 99 -8.39 11.85 -9.90
N ARG A 100 -8.91 11.19 -8.86
CA ARG A 100 -10.18 10.50 -8.91
C ARG A 100 -11.32 11.51 -9.06
N ILE A 101 -12.44 11.12 -9.65
CA ILE A 101 -13.56 12.02 -9.95
C ILE A 101 -14.01 12.82 -8.73
N LEU A 102 -14.17 12.14 -7.61
CA LEU A 102 -14.73 12.71 -6.38
C LEU A 102 -13.67 13.34 -5.45
N THR A 103 -12.37 13.42 -5.83
CA THR A 103 -11.30 13.92 -4.93
C THR A 103 -11.65 15.29 -4.34
N LYS A 104 -12.04 16.25 -5.18
CA LYS A 104 -12.42 17.60 -4.71
C LYS A 104 -13.64 17.58 -3.79
N THR A 105 -14.65 16.80 -4.16
CA THR A 105 -15.92 16.65 -3.42
C THR A 105 -15.69 16.04 -2.05
N ILE A 106 -14.93 14.94 -1.99
CA ILE A 106 -14.61 14.27 -0.72
C ILE A 106 -13.75 15.15 0.17
N ASN A 107 -12.71 15.82 -0.36
CA ASN A 107 -11.88 16.74 0.43
C ASN A 107 -12.71 17.92 0.99
N ALA A 108 -13.63 18.46 0.22
CA ALA A 108 -14.53 19.52 0.69
C ALA A 108 -15.48 19.00 1.80
N ARG A 109 -15.98 17.76 1.67
CA ARG A 109 -16.79 17.13 2.73
C ARG A 109 -15.98 16.86 3.97
N MET A 110 -14.77 16.32 3.87
CA MET A 110 -13.87 16.11 5.02
C MET A 110 -13.63 17.43 5.78
N ALA A 111 -13.30 18.51 5.07
CA ALA A 111 -13.12 19.82 5.70
C ALA A 111 -14.40 20.38 6.36
N GLU A 112 -15.57 20.03 5.85
CA GLU A 112 -16.85 20.39 6.46
C GLU A 112 -17.11 19.59 7.74
N VAL A 113 -16.92 18.26 7.71
CA VAL A 113 -17.05 17.37 8.87
C VAL A 113 -16.10 17.79 9.98
N ASP A 114 -14.83 18.13 9.64
CA ASP A 114 -13.86 18.67 10.59
C ASP A 114 -14.39 19.92 11.32
N ARG A 115 -14.97 20.86 10.58
CA ARG A 115 -15.52 22.10 11.18
C ARG A 115 -16.74 21.84 12.07
N LEU A 116 -17.59 20.88 11.70
CA LEU A 116 -18.83 20.59 12.41
C LEU A 116 -18.60 19.76 13.66
N TYR A 117 -17.76 18.73 13.55
CA TYR A 117 -17.64 17.69 14.59
C TYR A 117 -16.27 17.69 15.30
N CYS A 118 -15.23 18.24 14.67
CA CYS A 118 -13.88 18.27 15.21
C CYS A 118 -13.29 19.71 15.24
N PRO A 119 -14.03 20.74 15.76
CA PRO A 119 -13.59 22.14 15.67
C PRO A 119 -12.25 22.42 16.37
N ASP A 120 -11.89 21.59 17.35
CA ASP A 120 -10.64 21.68 18.11
C ASP A 120 -9.51 20.83 17.57
N ALA A 121 -9.75 20.07 16.47
CA ALA A 121 -8.77 19.13 15.93
C ALA A 121 -7.44 19.78 15.56
N GLY A 122 -7.47 20.95 14.95
CA GLY A 122 -6.25 21.70 14.61
C GLY A 122 -5.43 22.10 15.84
N ARG A 123 -6.10 22.54 16.92
CA ARG A 123 -5.45 22.90 18.18
C ARG A 123 -4.90 21.65 18.90
N LYS A 124 -5.65 20.57 18.91
CA LYS A 124 -5.20 19.27 19.46
C LYS A 124 -4.07 18.67 18.64
N ALA A 125 -4.14 18.71 17.30
CA ALA A 125 -3.08 18.27 16.44
C ALA A 125 -1.77 19.08 16.63
N ALA A 126 -1.86 20.36 16.97
CA ALA A 126 -0.68 21.18 17.31
C ALA A 126 0.07 20.65 18.55
N ALA A 127 -0.61 19.98 19.48
CA ALA A 127 0.01 19.35 20.65
C ALA A 127 0.90 18.15 20.26
N VAL A 128 0.68 17.54 19.11
CA VAL A 128 1.46 16.40 18.58
C VAL A 128 2.74 16.85 17.86
N LYS A 129 3.09 18.09 17.91
CA LYS A 129 4.29 18.77 17.40
C LYS A 129 5.08 18.03 16.31
N GLY A 130 4.91 18.44 15.06
CA GLY A 130 5.68 17.93 13.93
C GLY A 130 5.35 16.50 13.48
N SER A 131 4.42 15.79 14.13
CA SER A 131 3.83 14.55 13.64
C SER A 131 2.74 14.85 12.61
N CYS A 132 2.30 13.85 11.85
CA CYS A 132 1.23 14.00 10.87
C CYS A 132 -0.02 13.25 11.34
N ILE A 133 -1.16 13.95 11.40
CA ILE A 133 -2.48 13.32 11.49
C ILE A 133 -3.21 13.67 10.20
N ARG A 134 -3.75 12.66 9.53
CA ARG A 134 -4.35 12.78 8.21
C ARG A 134 -5.60 11.91 8.08
N HIS A 135 -6.45 12.21 7.12
CA HIS A 135 -7.61 11.39 6.78
C HIS A 135 -7.22 10.25 5.83
N ASP A 136 -6.37 9.33 6.29
CA ASP A 136 -6.02 8.12 5.54
C ASP A 136 -6.87 6.93 5.98
N TYR A 137 -8.12 6.99 5.58
CA TYR A 137 -9.14 5.98 5.89
C TYR A 137 -9.64 5.25 4.65
N ASP A 138 -9.05 5.52 3.50
CA ASP A 138 -9.57 5.08 2.20
C ASP A 138 -8.89 3.83 1.64
N HIS A 139 -8.22 3.02 2.48
CA HIS A 139 -7.63 1.75 2.10
C HIS A 139 -8.63 0.60 2.31
N ALA A 140 -8.88 -0.19 1.25
CA ALA A 140 -9.82 -1.30 1.30
C ALA A 140 -9.24 -2.58 0.70
N VAL A 141 -9.57 -3.72 1.32
CA VAL A 141 -9.33 -5.05 0.75
C VAL A 141 -10.69 -5.73 0.58
N PRO A 142 -11.25 -5.80 -0.64
CA PRO A 142 -12.51 -6.48 -0.88
C PRO A 142 -12.46 -7.95 -0.48
N ASP A 143 -13.58 -8.49 -0.02
CA ASP A 143 -13.76 -9.95 0.05
C ASP A 143 -13.89 -10.49 -1.38
N TRP A 144 -12.74 -10.78 -2.00
CA TRP A 144 -12.69 -11.26 -3.38
C TRP A 144 -13.35 -12.62 -3.55
N ASP A 145 -13.27 -13.50 -2.56
CA ASP A 145 -13.90 -14.82 -2.61
C ASP A 145 -15.42 -14.67 -2.74
N ARG A 146 -16.02 -13.86 -1.88
CA ARG A 146 -17.44 -13.56 -1.90
C ARG A 146 -17.85 -12.75 -3.13
N ALA A 147 -17.13 -11.69 -3.46
CA ALA A 147 -17.46 -10.82 -4.58
C ALA A 147 -17.45 -11.57 -5.92
N LEU A 148 -16.47 -12.44 -6.15
CA LEU A 148 -16.40 -13.27 -7.36
C LEU A 148 -17.46 -14.37 -7.37
N ALA A 149 -17.75 -14.99 -6.22
CA ALA A 149 -18.78 -16.04 -6.12
C ALA A 149 -20.19 -15.49 -6.39
N LEU A 150 -20.49 -14.27 -5.96
CA LEU A 150 -21.78 -13.63 -6.13
C LEU A 150 -21.93 -12.92 -7.49
N GLY A 151 -20.83 -12.32 -7.97
CA GLY A 151 -20.90 -11.38 -9.09
C GLY A 151 -21.73 -10.13 -8.76
N PHE A 152 -21.87 -9.20 -9.69
CA PHE A 152 -22.65 -7.98 -9.47
C PHE A 152 -24.13 -8.26 -9.19
N THR A 153 -24.70 -9.30 -9.81
CA THR A 153 -26.10 -9.71 -9.59
C THR A 153 -26.35 -10.24 -8.20
N GLY A 154 -25.44 -11.07 -7.67
CA GLY A 154 -25.56 -11.61 -6.32
C GLY A 154 -25.35 -10.55 -5.25
N LEU A 155 -24.36 -9.63 -5.44
CA LEU A 155 -24.16 -8.48 -4.55
C LEU A 155 -25.41 -7.61 -4.46
N LYS A 156 -26.07 -7.33 -5.61
CA LYS A 156 -27.35 -6.61 -5.65
C LYS A 156 -28.46 -7.36 -4.93
N ALA A 157 -28.62 -8.66 -5.20
CA ALA A 157 -29.67 -9.48 -4.60
C ALA A 157 -29.53 -9.54 -3.06
N GLU A 158 -28.31 -9.68 -2.54
CA GLU A 158 -28.07 -9.76 -1.10
C GLU A 158 -28.36 -8.42 -0.38
N VAL A 159 -27.92 -7.28 -0.96
CA VAL A 159 -28.21 -5.99 -0.33
C VAL A 159 -29.70 -5.66 -0.35
N ASP A 160 -30.44 -6.09 -1.38
CA ASP A 160 -31.89 -5.89 -1.44
C ASP A 160 -32.63 -6.78 -0.44
N ALA A 161 -32.13 -8.00 -0.21
CA ALA A 161 -32.68 -8.94 0.77
C ALA A 161 -32.23 -8.64 2.22
N SER A 162 -31.33 -7.68 2.41
CA SER A 162 -30.82 -7.31 3.75
C SER A 162 -31.98 -6.86 4.67
N PRO A 163 -32.00 -7.32 5.94
CA PRO A 163 -32.97 -6.87 6.92
C PRO A 163 -32.77 -5.42 7.38
N ALA A 164 -31.62 -4.82 7.11
CA ALA A 164 -31.33 -3.43 7.45
C ALA A 164 -32.24 -2.47 6.66
N THR A 165 -32.77 -1.44 7.34
CA THR A 165 -33.71 -0.46 6.75
C THR A 165 -33.15 0.97 6.70
N ASN A 166 -31.87 1.15 7.12
CA ASN A 166 -31.24 2.46 7.22
C ASN A 166 -30.81 3.02 5.85
N ASP A 167 -30.39 4.26 5.84
CA ASP A 167 -30.01 4.97 4.62
C ASP A 167 -28.72 4.46 4.01
N PHE A 168 -27.80 3.90 4.81
CA PHE A 168 -26.56 3.33 4.28
C PHE A 168 -26.84 2.05 3.44
N ARG A 169 -27.76 1.18 3.91
CA ARG A 169 -28.21 0.03 3.10
C ARG A 169 -28.88 0.48 1.79
N LYS A 170 -29.72 1.53 1.83
CA LYS A 170 -30.32 2.10 0.63
C LYS A 170 -29.24 2.61 -0.33
N ALA A 171 -28.23 3.31 0.18
CA ALA A 171 -27.12 3.82 -0.61
C ALA A 171 -26.32 2.68 -1.27
N MET A 172 -26.04 1.59 -0.55
CA MET A 172 -25.41 0.39 -1.11
C MET A 172 -26.27 -0.24 -2.22
N SER A 173 -27.61 -0.30 -2.03
CA SER A 173 -28.51 -0.86 -3.04
C SER A 173 -28.52 -0.03 -4.34
N ILE A 174 -28.50 1.31 -4.24
CA ILE A 174 -28.38 2.22 -5.39
C ILE A 174 -27.05 1.98 -6.10
N ALA A 175 -25.94 1.88 -5.35
CA ALA A 175 -24.63 1.64 -5.95
C ALA A 175 -24.54 0.28 -6.66
N ALA A 176 -25.09 -0.79 -6.06
CA ALA A 176 -25.10 -2.13 -6.64
C ALA A 176 -25.92 -2.16 -7.94
N ASP A 177 -27.07 -1.49 -7.96
CA ASP A 177 -27.93 -1.36 -9.13
C ASP A 177 -27.23 -0.57 -10.25
N ALA A 178 -26.57 0.53 -9.92
CA ALA A 178 -25.81 1.34 -10.86
C ALA A 178 -24.64 0.56 -11.48
N MET A 179 -23.91 -0.25 -10.70
CA MET A 179 -22.86 -1.13 -11.23
C MET A 179 -23.42 -2.12 -12.24
N LEU A 180 -24.51 -2.79 -11.90
CA LEU A 180 -25.13 -3.80 -12.77
C LEU A 180 -25.65 -3.18 -14.09
N ARG A 181 -26.33 -2.04 -14.04
CA ARG A 181 -26.75 -1.31 -15.23
C ARG A 181 -25.56 -0.86 -16.08
N ASN A 182 -24.49 -0.40 -15.43
CA ASN A 182 -23.30 0.06 -16.13
C ASN A 182 -22.60 -1.06 -16.90
N VAL A 183 -22.48 -2.25 -16.32
CA VAL A 183 -21.90 -3.43 -16.99
C VAL A 183 -22.73 -3.81 -18.22
N ALA A 184 -24.06 -3.85 -18.11
CA ALA A 184 -24.95 -4.11 -19.24
C ALA A 184 -24.82 -3.04 -20.34
N ARG A 185 -24.77 -1.77 -19.94
CA ARG A 185 -24.56 -0.63 -20.86
C ARG A 185 -23.22 -0.75 -21.60
N PHE A 186 -22.16 -1.16 -20.92
CA PHE A 186 -20.85 -1.34 -21.55
C PHE A 186 -20.86 -2.46 -22.57
N ALA A 187 -21.57 -3.56 -22.34
CA ALA A 187 -21.75 -4.60 -23.35
C ALA A 187 -22.45 -4.06 -24.61
N ASP A 188 -23.48 -3.22 -24.44
CA ASP A 188 -24.20 -2.59 -25.58
C ASP A 188 -23.30 -1.58 -26.31
N CYS A 189 -22.49 -0.80 -25.61
CA CYS A 189 -21.54 0.12 -26.22
C CYS A 189 -20.48 -0.66 -27.03
N ALA A 190 -19.96 -1.78 -26.49
CA ALA A 190 -18.99 -2.62 -27.18
C ALA A 190 -19.55 -3.18 -28.51
N ARG A 191 -20.80 -3.65 -28.50
CA ARG A 191 -21.48 -4.13 -29.73
C ARG A 191 -21.65 -3.06 -30.81
N LYS A 192 -21.77 -1.81 -30.40
CA LYS A 192 -22.00 -0.65 -31.30
C LYS A 192 -20.68 0.04 -31.68
N SER A 193 -19.56 -0.35 -31.07
CA SER A 193 -18.24 0.29 -31.32
C SER A 193 -17.77 0.05 -32.76
N ALA A 194 -16.95 0.95 -33.28
CA ALA A 194 -16.34 0.83 -34.61
C ALA A 194 -15.48 -0.44 -34.77
N CYS A 195 -15.01 -1.03 -33.68
CA CYS A 195 -14.19 -2.25 -33.66
C CYS A 195 -14.96 -3.48 -33.13
N ALA A 196 -16.30 -3.46 -33.11
CA ALA A 196 -17.13 -4.56 -32.62
C ALA A 196 -16.84 -5.92 -33.28
N GLY A 197 -16.36 -5.92 -34.53
CA GLY A 197 -15.94 -7.15 -35.23
C GLY A 197 -14.62 -7.72 -34.83
N SER A 198 -13.80 -7.02 -34.02
CA SER A 198 -12.50 -7.56 -33.60
C SER A 198 -12.66 -8.66 -32.55
N PRO A 199 -11.78 -9.69 -32.54
CA PRO A 199 -11.82 -10.75 -31.55
C PRO A 199 -11.70 -10.22 -30.09
N ALA A 200 -10.88 -9.20 -29.86
CA ALA A 200 -10.70 -8.58 -28.55
C ALA A 200 -12.01 -7.96 -28.03
N VAL A 201 -12.75 -7.23 -28.88
CA VAL A 201 -14.01 -6.59 -28.48
C VAL A 201 -15.14 -7.63 -28.35
N GLN A 202 -15.17 -8.66 -29.20
CA GLN A 202 -16.11 -9.76 -29.06
C GLN A 202 -15.93 -10.51 -27.73
N ALA A 203 -14.70 -10.74 -27.30
CA ALA A 203 -14.41 -11.30 -25.99
C ALA A 203 -14.89 -10.40 -24.84
N GLN A 204 -14.70 -9.09 -24.96
CA GLN A 204 -15.22 -8.12 -23.99
C GLN A 204 -16.76 -8.14 -23.92
N VAL A 205 -17.45 -8.19 -25.07
CA VAL A 205 -18.92 -8.31 -25.11
C VAL A 205 -19.39 -9.56 -24.38
N ALA A 206 -18.77 -10.72 -24.66
CA ALA A 206 -19.15 -11.99 -24.03
C ALA A 206 -18.94 -11.94 -22.51
N ALA A 207 -17.81 -11.40 -22.04
CA ALA A 207 -17.51 -11.27 -20.60
C ALA A 207 -18.47 -10.30 -19.91
N LEU A 208 -18.74 -9.11 -20.49
CA LEU A 208 -19.65 -8.12 -19.93
C LEU A 208 -21.10 -8.66 -19.88
N ASP A 209 -21.55 -9.36 -20.93
CA ASP A 209 -22.85 -10.02 -20.93
C ASP A 209 -22.98 -11.10 -19.84
N ARG A 210 -21.91 -11.84 -19.60
CA ARG A 210 -21.87 -12.83 -18.53
C ARG A 210 -21.97 -12.15 -17.17
N LEU A 211 -21.15 -11.12 -16.93
CA LEU A 211 -21.10 -10.38 -15.67
C LEU A 211 -22.40 -9.59 -15.39
N ALA A 212 -23.11 -9.16 -16.42
CA ALA A 212 -24.44 -8.54 -16.27
C ALA A 212 -25.52 -9.56 -15.84
N LYS A 213 -25.29 -10.88 -16.00
CA LYS A 213 -26.28 -11.93 -15.75
C LYS A 213 -25.91 -12.86 -14.58
N GLY A 214 -24.72 -12.76 -14.04
CA GLY A 214 -24.28 -13.62 -12.93
C GLY A 214 -22.77 -13.57 -12.68
N PRO A 215 -22.25 -14.44 -11.80
CA PRO A 215 -20.84 -14.45 -11.47
C PRO A 215 -19.95 -14.91 -12.62
N PRO A 216 -18.63 -14.56 -12.59
CA PRO A 216 -17.67 -15.03 -13.59
C PRO A 216 -17.56 -16.57 -13.58
N ARG A 217 -17.28 -17.17 -14.74
CA ARG A 217 -17.11 -18.60 -14.96
C ARG A 217 -15.76 -18.97 -15.56
N THR A 218 -15.06 -18.00 -16.12
CA THR A 218 -13.74 -18.16 -16.73
C THR A 218 -12.73 -17.23 -16.06
N ALA A 219 -11.45 -17.54 -16.21
CA ALA A 219 -10.38 -16.70 -15.67
C ALA A 219 -10.41 -15.29 -16.25
N TYR A 220 -10.72 -15.16 -17.53
CA TYR A 220 -10.86 -13.85 -18.18
C TYR A 220 -12.04 -13.03 -17.61
N GLU A 221 -13.20 -13.67 -17.40
CA GLU A 221 -14.36 -12.99 -16.78
C GLU A 221 -14.05 -12.58 -15.33
N ALA A 222 -13.29 -13.39 -14.57
CA ALA A 222 -12.85 -13.05 -13.22
C ALA A 222 -11.89 -11.86 -13.21
N MET A 223 -10.93 -11.78 -14.15
CA MET A 223 -10.06 -10.61 -14.33
C MET A 223 -10.86 -9.37 -14.72
N MET A 224 -11.84 -9.50 -15.63
CA MET A 224 -12.74 -8.40 -16.02
C MET A 224 -13.56 -7.91 -14.82
N PHE A 225 -14.11 -8.82 -14.01
CA PHE A 225 -14.84 -8.47 -12.79
C PHE A 225 -13.96 -7.68 -11.81
N GLN A 226 -12.72 -8.15 -11.54
CA GLN A 226 -11.79 -7.46 -10.65
C GLN A 226 -11.45 -6.06 -11.14
N LEU A 227 -11.21 -5.90 -12.45
CA LEU A 227 -10.94 -4.60 -13.05
C LEU A 227 -12.14 -3.64 -12.90
N LEU A 228 -13.35 -4.11 -13.21
CA LEU A 228 -14.57 -3.30 -13.07
C LEU A 228 -14.84 -2.94 -11.60
N PHE A 229 -14.69 -3.90 -10.68
CA PHE A 229 -14.85 -3.67 -9.25
C PHE A 229 -13.83 -2.63 -8.73
N PHE A 230 -12.59 -2.72 -9.20
CA PHE A 230 -11.55 -1.72 -8.91
C PHE A 230 -11.94 -0.33 -9.42
N VAL A 231 -12.41 -0.23 -10.66
CA VAL A 231 -12.87 1.06 -11.24
C VAL A 231 -14.00 1.65 -10.40
N TYR A 232 -14.99 0.84 -10.05
CA TYR A 232 -16.10 1.29 -9.21
C TYR A 232 -15.64 1.70 -7.79
N GLY A 233 -14.78 0.92 -7.17
CA GLY A 233 -14.27 1.21 -5.82
C GLY A 233 -13.36 2.43 -5.80
N GLU A 234 -12.30 2.41 -6.61
CA GLU A 234 -11.25 3.44 -6.50
C GLU A 234 -11.56 4.72 -7.28
N HIS A 235 -12.07 4.60 -8.52
CA HIS A 235 -12.27 5.77 -9.37
C HIS A 235 -13.66 6.42 -9.22
N VAL A 236 -14.68 5.64 -8.90
CA VAL A 236 -16.06 6.15 -8.75
C VAL A 236 -16.42 6.37 -7.27
N ASP A 237 -16.28 5.35 -6.42
CA ASP A 237 -16.60 5.44 -4.98
C ASP A 237 -15.52 6.18 -4.15
N HIS A 238 -14.36 6.45 -4.72
CA HIS A 238 -13.25 7.17 -4.09
C HIS A 238 -12.64 6.43 -2.89
N LEU A 239 -12.65 5.10 -2.88
CA LEU A 239 -11.99 4.29 -1.89
C LEU A 239 -10.89 3.44 -2.54
N GLN A 240 -9.64 3.54 -2.06
CA GLN A 240 -8.54 2.80 -2.66
C GLN A 240 -8.71 1.29 -2.47
N VAL A 241 -8.70 0.55 -3.57
CA VAL A 241 -8.63 -0.92 -3.56
C VAL A 241 -7.17 -1.33 -3.42
N ARG A 242 -6.75 -1.64 -2.21
CA ARG A 242 -5.34 -1.80 -1.84
C ARG A 242 -4.82 -3.23 -1.87
N SER A 243 -5.57 -4.17 -2.46
CA SER A 243 -5.09 -5.50 -2.82
C SER A 243 -5.99 -6.14 -3.86
N LEU A 244 -5.39 -6.83 -4.84
CA LEU A 244 -6.09 -7.79 -5.70
C LEU A 244 -6.26 -9.17 -5.04
N GLY A 245 -5.87 -9.28 -3.77
CA GLY A 245 -5.97 -10.48 -2.95
C GLY A 245 -4.85 -11.49 -3.22
N ASN A 246 -5.03 -12.71 -2.69
CA ASN A 246 -4.19 -13.88 -3.00
C ASN A 246 -4.49 -14.37 -4.41
N TRP A 247 -3.83 -13.76 -5.39
CA TRP A 247 -4.28 -13.82 -6.78
C TRP A 247 -4.09 -15.20 -7.42
N ASP A 248 -3.01 -15.89 -7.09
CA ASP A 248 -2.75 -17.26 -7.58
C ASP A 248 -3.80 -18.27 -7.03
N ARG A 249 -4.17 -18.15 -5.76
CA ARG A 249 -5.24 -18.93 -5.16
C ARG A 249 -6.61 -18.61 -5.78
N ILE A 250 -6.90 -17.33 -5.94
CA ILE A 250 -8.19 -16.85 -6.48
C ILE A 250 -8.38 -17.30 -7.94
N MET A 251 -7.32 -17.23 -8.76
CA MET A 251 -7.40 -17.51 -10.19
C MET A 251 -7.26 -19.01 -10.54
N LEU A 252 -6.63 -19.81 -9.67
CA LEU A 252 -6.38 -21.22 -9.94
C LEU A 252 -7.63 -22.01 -10.35
N PRO A 253 -8.77 -21.94 -9.62
CA PRO A 253 -9.96 -22.72 -9.99
C PRO A 253 -10.51 -22.34 -11.37
N TYR A 254 -10.47 -21.08 -11.74
CA TYR A 254 -10.88 -20.61 -13.06
C TYR A 254 -9.94 -21.08 -14.16
N TYR A 255 -8.63 -21.00 -13.92
CA TYR A 255 -7.60 -21.45 -14.85
C TYR A 255 -7.70 -22.95 -15.13
N GLU A 256 -7.83 -23.77 -14.09
CA GLU A 256 -7.97 -25.22 -14.19
C GLU A 256 -9.27 -25.60 -14.93
N ALA A 257 -10.39 -24.95 -14.60
CA ALA A 257 -11.65 -25.18 -15.30
C ALA A 257 -11.59 -24.77 -16.78
N ASP A 258 -10.86 -23.69 -17.12
CA ASP A 258 -10.66 -23.27 -18.50
C ASP A 258 -9.74 -24.23 -19.27
N LEU A 259 -8.69 -24.75 -18.66
CA LEU A 259 -7.82 -25.77 -19.23
C LEU A 259 -8.59 -27.07 -19.49
N ALA A 260 -9.32 -27.57 -18.49
CA ALA A 260 -10.08 -28.82 -18.58
C ALA A 260 -11.17 -28.75 -19.67
N ALA A 261 -11.75 -27.57 -19.87
CA ALA A 261 -12.76 -27.34 -20.92
C ALA A 261 -12.16 -26.99 -22.29
N GLY A 262 -10.82 -26.96 -22.43
CA GLY A 262 -10.15 -26.57 -23.69
C GLY A 262 -10.37 -25.11 -24.13
N ARG A 263 -10.81 -24.24 -23.20
CA ARG A 263 -11.05 -22.81 -23.48
C ARG A 263 -9.76 -22.02 -23.52
N THR A 264 -8.73 -22.44 -22.79
CA THR A 264 -7.41 -21.80 -22.75
C THR A 264 -6.28 -22.80 -22.85
N THR A 265 -5.06 -22.30 -23.06
CA THR A 265 -3.79 -22.99 -22.84
C THR A 265 -2.96 -22.16 -21.86
N ARG A 266 -1.83 -22.70 -21.38
CA ARG A 266 -0.91 -21.97 -20.53
C ARG A 266 -0.48 -20.63 -21.15
N GLU A 267 -0.12 -20.66 -22.43
CA GLU A 267 0.36 -19.50 -23.18
C GLU A 267 -0.75 -18.45 -23.36
N LYS A 268 -1.96 -18.90 -23.72
CA LYS A 268 -3.12 -17.97 -23.85
C LYS A 268 -3.48 -17.34 -22.53
N PHE A 269 -3.49 -18.10 -21.44
CA PHE A 269 -3.74 -17.55 -20.12
C PHE A 269 -2.65 -16.55 -19.72
N LYS A 270 -1.36 -16.88 -19.98
CA LYS A 270 -0.24 -15.96 -19.72
C LYS A 270 -0.39 -14.63 -20.49
N GLU A 271 -0.82 -14.67 -21.76
CA GLU A 271 -1.11 -13.45 -22.55
C GLU A 271 -2.24 -12.64 -21.94
N GLN A 272 -3.33 -13.28 -21.46
CA GLN A 272 -4.40 -12.58 -20.75
C GLN A 272 -3.89 -11.92 -19.45
N VAL A 273 -3.01 -12.61 -18.70
CA VAL A 273 -2.36 -12.06 -17.51
C VAL A 273 -1.48 -10.87 -17.85
N LYS A 274 -0.75 -10.88 -18.98
CA LYS A 274 0.03 -9.72 -19.44
C LYS A 274 -0.86 -8.49 -19.67
N HIS A 275 -1.96 -8.65 -20.39
CA HIS A 275 -2.93 -7.56 -20.61
C HIS A 275 -3.52 -7.06 -19.30
N PHE A 276 -3.86 -7.97 -18.36
CA PHE A 276 -4.39 -7.59 -17.05
C PHE A 276 -3.35 -6.84 -16.21
N TRP A 277 -2.09 -7.31 -16.16
CA TRP A 277 -0.98 -6.63 -15.48
C TRP A 277 -0.73 -5.23 -16.04
N TRP A 278 -0.84 -5.11 -17.35
CA TRP A 278 -0.61 -3.82 -18.01
C TRP A 278 -1.67 -2.77 -17.66
N GLN A 279 -2.90 -3.16 -17.33
CA GLN A 279 -3.92 -2.20 -16.88
C GLN A 279 -3.40 -1.41 -15.69
N TRP A 280 -2.82 -2.08 -14.71
CA TRP A 280 -2.27 -1.45 -13.51
C TRP A 280 -1.01 -0.65 -13.80
N GLY A 281 -0.12 -1.15 -14.65
CA GLY A 281 1.09 -0.45 -15.08
C GLY A 281 0.80 0.81 -15.90
N SER A 282 -0.32 0.83 -16.64
CA SER A 282 -0.75 1.98 -17.45
C SER A 282 -1.36 3.10 -16.62
N ILE A 283 -2.13 2.77 -15.58
CA ILE A 283 -2.67 3.76 -14.64
C ILE A 283 -1.54 4.56 -14.02
N ASP A 284 -0.38 3.93 -13.81
CA ASP A 284 0.81 4.54 -13.25
C ASP A 284 0.47 5.30 -11.95
N ASN A 285 -0.31 4.64 -11.12
CA ASN A 285 -0.65 5.09 -9.78
C ASN A 285 0.64 5.13 -8.95
N TRP A 286 0.95 6.29 -8.33
CA TRP A 286 2.16 6.48 -7.54
C TRP A 286 2.35 5.39 -6.47
N TRP A 287 1.26 4.97 -5.83
CA TRP A 287 1.26 3.98 -4.76
C TRP A 287 1.37 2.53 -5.24
N GLY A 288 1.18 2.30 -6.55
CA GLY A 288 1.12 0.98 -7.16
C GLY A 288 -0.10 0.15 -6.71
N GLN A 289 -0.47 -0.87 -7.49
CA GLN A 289 -1.53 -1.81 -7.14
C GLN A 289 -0.93 -3.04 -6.45
N PRO A 290 -1.28 -3.33 -5.18
CA PRO A 290 -0.80 -4.53 -4.51
C PRO A 290 -1.48 -5.80 -5.04
N VAL A 291 -0.70 -6.86 -5.13
CA VAL A 291 -1.14 -8.22 -5.40
C VAL A 291 -0.21 -9.17 -4.65
N TYR A 292 -0.75 -10.20 -4.00
CA TYR A 292 0.11 -11.17 -3.35
C TYR A 292 -0.18 -12.61 -3.82
N ILE A 293 0.83 -13.47 -3.69
CA ILE A 293 0.78 -14.88 -4.06
C ILE A 293 1.38 -15.75 -2.95
N GLY A 294 0.97 -17.01 -2.93
CA GLY A 294 1.51 -18.03 -2.04
C GLY A 294 0.95 -18.01 -0.62
N GLY A 295 1.66 -18.66 0.27
CA GLY A 295 1.27 -18.96 1.64
C GLY A 295 1.03 -20.43 1.89
N THR A 296 0.36 -20.78 2.99
CA THR A 296 0.12 -22.14 3.43
C THR A 296 -1.39 -22.44 3.52
N LYS A 297 -1.83 -23.56 2.94
CA LYS A 297 -3.20 -24.06 3.04
C LYS A 297 -3.51 -24.60 4.44
N SER A 298 -4.79 -24.85 4.71
CA SER A 298 -5.24 -25.42 6.00
C SER A 298 -4.66 -26.81 6.29
N ASP A 299 -4.32 -27.57 5.27
CA ASP A 299 -3.70 -28.90 5.38
C ASP A 299 -2.16 -28.85 5.53
N GLY A 300 -1.57 -27.65 5.60
CA GLY A 300 -0.13 -27.44 5.71
C GLY A 300 0.63 -27.48 4.39
N THR A 301 -0.02 -27.77 3.26
CA THR A 301 0.60 -27.72 1.94
C THR A 301 0.73 -26.29 1.43
N THR A 302 1.60 -26.08 0.42
CA THR A 302 1.80 -24.76 -0.16
C THR A 302 0.60 -24.28 -0.98
N GLU A 303 0.29 -22.97 -0.91
CA GLU A 303 -0.64 -22.32 -1.84
C GLU A 303 -0.01 -22.02 -3.21
N TYR A 304 1.33 -21.99 -3.31
CA TYR A 304 1.99 -21.77 -4.59
C TYR A 304 1.62 -22.86 -5.61
N ASN A 305 1.30 -22.41 -6.82
CA ASN A 305 0.75 -23.23 -7.88
C ASN A 305 1.22 -22.77 -9.27
N GLU A 306 0.64 -23.31 -10.35
CA GLU A 306 1.04 -22.92 -11.71
C GLU A 306 0.72 -21.45 -12.03
N VAL A 307 -0.36 -20.89 -11.49
CA VAL A 307 -0.68 -19.47 -11.67
C VAL A 307 0.39 -18.60 -11.01
N SER A 308 0.95 -19.01 -9.87
CA SER A 308 2.07 -18.31 -9.23
C SER A 308 3.28 -18.18 -10.16
N ARG A 309 3.62 -19.30 -10.86
CA ARG A 309 4.73 -19.31 -11.83
C ARG A 309 4.46 -18.38 -13.01
N ILE A 310 3.24 -18.39 -13.55
CA ILE A 310 2.83 -17.51 -14.65
C ILE A 310 2.90 -16.04 -14.20
N VAL A 311 2.45 -15.72 -12.99
CA VAL A 311 2.54 -14.35 -12.42
C VAL A 311 3.99 -13.88 -12.33
N LEU A 312 4.90 -14.73 -11.83
CA LEU A 312 6.33 -14.39 -11.76
C LEU A 312 6.94 -14.19 -13.15
N GLU A 313 6.56 -15.01 -14.13
CA GLU A 313 7.00 -14.85 -15.51
C GLU A 313 6.55 -13.52 -16.09
N VAL A 314 5.26 -13.20 -15.96
CA VAL A 314 4.67 -11.96 -16.46
C VAL A 314 5.28 -10.73 -15.78
N ALA A 315 5.43 -10.75 -14.47
CA ALA A 315 6.03 -9.65 -13.71
C ALA A 315 7.49 -9.39 -14.12
N ASP A 316 8.24 -10.45 -14.37
CA ASP A 316 9.63 -10.36 -14.83
C ASP A 316 9.74 -9.83 -16.26
N GLU A 317 8.95 -10.37 -17.19
CA GLU A 317 8.95 -9.99 -18.60
C GLU A 317 8.52 -8.53 -18.81
N LEU A 318 7.44 -8.11 -18.15
CA LEU A 318 6.92 -6.75 -18.30
C LEU A 318 7.74 -5.70 -17.55
N ALA A 319 8.43 -6.07 -16.49
CA ALA A 319 9.29 -5.20 -15.69
C ALA A 319 8.59 -3.87 -15.29
N LEU A 320 7.31 -3.93 -14.94
CA LEU A 320 6.53 -2.75 -14.56
C LEU A 320 6.74 -2.43 -13.07
N PRO A 321 6.72 -1.15 -12.67
CA PRO A 321 6.73 -0.77 -11.25
C PRO A 321 5.49 -1.26 -10.49
N THR A 322 4.38 -1.43 -11.21
CA THR A 322 3.08 -1.88 -10.70
C THR A 322 2.44 -2.86 -11.70
N PRO A 323 1.74 -3.91 -11.24
CA PRO A 323 1.42 -4.26 -9.85
C PRO A 323 2.65 -4.52 -8.99
N LYS A 324 2.60 -4.19 -7.70
CA LYS A 324 3.62 -4.58 -6.74
C LYS A 324 3.32 -5.99 -6.25
N LEU A 325 4.25 -6.89 -6.56
CA LEU A 325 4.12 -8.31 -6.24
C LEU A 325 4.67 -8.58 -4.86
N GLN A 326 3.82 -9.13 -3.99
CA GLN A 326 4.16 -9.54 -2.63
C GLN A 326 4.12 -11.07 -2.56
N LEU A 327 5.18 -11.70 -2.08
CA LEU A 327 5.25 -13.14 -1.89
C LEU A 327 5.10 -13.47 -0.41
N LYS A 328 4.10 -14.30 -0.07
CA LYS A 328 3.88 -14.80 1.28
C LYS A 328 4.78 -16.01 1.52
N ILE A 329 5.96 -15.77 2.09
CA ILE A 329 7.00 -16.79 2.29
C ILE A 329 6.71 -17.60 3.56
N ALA A 330 6.67 -18.90 3.40
CA ALA A 330 6.47 -19.88 4.45
C ALA A 330 7.56 -20.97 4.39
N ALA A 331 7.60 -21.86 5.38
CA ALA A 331 8.56 -22.97 5.41
C ALA A 331 8.41 -23.93 4.22
N ASN A 332 7.21 -24.02 3.64
CA ASN A 332 6.87 -24.85 2.48
C ASN A 332 6.92 -24.11 1.14
N THR A 333 7.47 -22.89 1.09
CA THR A 333 7.64 -22.15 -0.17
C THR A 333 8.60 -22.90 -1.09
N PRO A 334 8.18 -23.24 -2.35
CA PRO A 334 9.06 -23.92 -3.30
C PRO A 334 10.33 -23.12 -3.62
N ASP A 335 11.45 -23.79 -3.65
CA ASP A 335 12.76 -23.14 -3.87
C ASP A 335 12.87 -22.48 -5.25
N ASP A 336 12.29 -23.08 -6.28
CA ASP A 336 12.26 -22.50 -7.63
C ASP A 336 11.56 -21.13 -7.67
N ILE A 337 10.44 -20.99 -6.94
CA ILE A 337 9.69 -19.74 -6.79
C ILE A 337 10.49 -18.74 -5.97
N PHE A 338 11.03 -19.15 -4.82
CA PHE A 338 11.75 -18.24 -3.93
C PHE A 338 13.02 -17.70 -4.60
N LEU A 339 13.85 -18.58 -5.18
CA LEU A 339 15.08 -18.17 -5.86
C LEU A 339 14.78 -17.30 -7.10
N ARG A 340 13.73 -17.62 -7.86
CA ARG A 340 13.30 -16.76 -8.98
C ARG A 340 12.91 -15.37 -8.52
N ALA A 341 12.11 -15.26 -7.47
CA ALA A 341 11.69 -13.97 -6.93
C ALA A 341 12.88 -13.13 -6.41
N LEU A 342 13.88 -13.78 -5.78
CA LEU A 342 15.13 -13.14 -5.37
C LEU A 342 15.95 -12.68 -6.58
N ASP A 343 16.03 -13.49 -7.63
CA ASP A 343 16.70 -13.12 -8.89
C ASP A 343 16.00 -11.91 -9.56
N MET A 344 14.68 -11.90 -9.56
CA MET A 344 13.89 -10.74 -10.02
C MET A 344 14.20 -9.49 -9.20
N SER A 345 14.25 -9.63 -7.86
CA SER A 345 14.54 -8.52 -6.94
C SER A 345 15.91 -7.91 -7.19
N ARG A 346 16.98 -8.72 -7.38
CA ARG A 346 18.33 -8.19 -7.70
C ARG A 346 18.44 -7.56 -9.09
N ARG A 347 17.45 -7.79 -9.97
CA ARG A 347 17.32 -7.16 -11.29
C ARG A 347 16.30 -6.01 -11.28
N HIS A 348 16.05 -5.40 -10.11
CA HIS A 348 15.20 -4.23 -9.92
C HIS A 348 13.71 -4.45 -10.24
N ARG A 349 13.20 -5.68 -10.14
CA ARG A 349 11.76 -5.95 -10.26
C ARG A 349 11.01 -5.61 -8.97
N SER A 350 9.75 -5.24 -9.10
CA SER A 350 8.88 -4.86 -7.97
C SER A 350 8.41 -6.10 -7.19
N VAL A 351 9.28 -6.61 -6.30
CA VAL A 351 9.01 -7.79 -5.47
C VAL A 351 9.23 -7.48 -3.98
N VAL A 352 8.34 -7.96 -3.14
CA VAL A 352 8.42 -7.91 -1.66
C VAL A 352 8.30 -9.31 -1.10
N PHE A 353 9.09 -9.62 -0.09
CA PHE A 353 9.02 -10.89 0.64
C PHE A 353 8.32 -10.63 1.98
N CYS A 354 7.22 -11.33 2.24
CA CYS A 354 6.42 -11.21 3.45
C CYS A 354 6.43 -12.54 4.20
N GLY A 355 6.86 -12.54 5.46
CA GLY A 355 7.02 -13.76 6.26
C GLY A 355 5.70 -14.20 6.89
N GLU A 356 5.19 -15.39 6.53
CA GLU A 356 3.92 -15.89 7.08
C GLU A 356 3.99 -16.10 8.59
N ALA A 357 5.04 -16.72 9.09
CA ALA A 357 5.19 -17.00 10.52
C ALA A 357 5.29 -15.72 11.39
N PRO A 358 6.15 -14.72 11.08
CA PRO A 358 6.19 -13.50 11.88
C PRO A 358 4.89 -12.68 11.77
N MET A 359 4.21 -12.65 10.61
CA MET A 359 2.88 -12.04 10.51
C MET A 359 1.86 -12.74 11.41
N ALA A 360 1.87 -14.08 11.46
CA ALA A 360 0.99 -14.84 12.36
C ALA A 360 1.27 -14.53 13.83
N THR A 361 2.55 -14.41 14.22
CA THR A 361 2.95 -14.01 15.57
C THR A 361 2.45 -12.61 15.92
N ALA A 362 2.63 -11.65 15.02
CA ALA A 362 2.13 -10.28 15.18
C ALA A 362 0.59 -10.25 15.32
N MET A 363 -0.12 -11.00 14.49
CA MET A 363 -1.58 -11.10 14.57
C MET A 363 -2.06 -11.76 15.87
N ALA A 364 -1.35 -12.77 16.37
CA ALA A 364 -1.64 -13.35 17.69
C ALA A 364 -1.47 -12.31 18.81
N ALA A 365 -0.44 -11.46 18.75
CA ALA A 365 -0.25 -10.35 19.69
C ALA A 365 -1.39 -9.30 19.62
N MET A 366 -2.04 -9.15 18.46
CA MET A 366 -3.24 -8.33 18.29
C MET A 366 -4.53 -9.03 18.75
N GLY A 367 -4.47 -10.28 19.21
CA GLY A 367 -5.61 -11.05 19.71
C GLY A 367 -6.42 -11.79 18.63
N PHE A 368 -5.86 -11.95 17.41
CA PHE A 368 -6.50 -12.73 16.37
C PHE A 368 -6.31 -14.23 16.56
N THR A 369 -7.27 -15.01 16.07
CA THR A 369 -7.20 -16.46 16.10
C THR A 369 -6.14 -16.99 15.12
N ALA A 370 -5.66 -18.22 15.33
CA ALA A 370 -4.70 -18.85 14.42
C ALA A 370 -5.28 -18.99 12.99
N GLU A 371 -6.59 -19.21 12.85
CA GLU A 371 -7.26 -19.28 11.55
C GLU A 371 -7.28 -17.90 10.85
N GLU A 372 -7.59 -16.83 11.56
CA GLU A 372 -7.55 -15.45 11.04
C GLU A 372 -6.12 -15.07 10.63
N ALA A 373 -5.12 -15.45 11.41
CA ALA A 373 -3.72 -15.20 11.08
C ALA A 373 -3.27 -15.99 9.84
N ARG A 374 -3.66 -17.25 9.70
CA ARG A 374 -3.35 -18.08 8.53
C ARG A 374 -3.97 -17.51 7.25
N THR A 375 -5.22 -17.06 7.32
CA THR A 375 -5.96 -16.51 6.18
C THR A 375 -5.77 -15.02 5.97
N CYS A 376 -4.74 -14.40 6.56
CA CYS A 376 -4.52 -12.96 6.43
C CYS A 376 -4.25 -12.56 4.98
N ASP A 377 -4.86 -11.43 4.58
CA ASP A 377 -4.53 -10.73 3.36
C ASP A 377 -3.34 -9.79 3.58
N ILE A 378 -2.47 -9.72 2.57
CA ILE A 378 -1.41 -8.71 2.48
C ILE A 378 -1.91 -7.61 1.56
N TRP A 379 -1.77 -6.36 1.99
CA TRP A 379 -2.29 -5.21 1.26
C TRP A 379 -1.38 -3.98 1.39
N GLY A 380 -1.74 -2.91 0.70
CA GLY A 380 -1.03 -1.65 0.77
C GLY A 380 0.45 -1.76 0.46
N CYS A 381 1.27 -1.29 1.37
CA CYS A 381 2.72 -1.38 1.25
C CYS A 381 3.23 -2.76 1.69
N TYR A 382 2.82 -3.21 2.88
CA TYR A 382 3.24 -4.45 3.54
C TYR A 382 2.23 -4.91 4.59
N GLU A 383 1.20 -4.14 4.81
CA GLU A 383 0.25 -4.32 5.88
C GLU A 383 -0.50 -5.64 5.71
N PHE A 384 -0.98 -6.19 6.79
CA PHE A 384 -1.71 -7.45 6.78
C PHE A 384 -2.89 -7.40 7.77
N GLN A 385 -3.94 -8.11 7.45
CA GLN A 385 -5.16 -8.18 8.27
C GLN A 385 -5.92 -9.48 8.00
N PRO A 386 -6.80 -9.93 8.93
CA PRO A 386 -7.70 -11.05 8.68
C PRO A 386 -8.55 -10.81 7.43
N ARG A 387 -8.57 -11.80 6.51
CA ARG A 387 -9.33 -11.73 5.26
C ARG A 387 -10.81 -11.52 5.52
N ALA A 388 -11.41 -10.55 4.82
CA ALA A 388 -12.84 -10.25 4.90
C ALA A 388 -13.39 -9.95 6.30
N ALA A 389 -12.54 -9.90 7.31
CA ALA A 389 -12.93 -9.73 8.72
C ALA A 389 -12.46 -8.42 9.33
N ALA A 390 -11.49 -7.76 8.72
CA ALA A 390 -10.92 -6.53 9.27
C ALA A 390 -10.86 -5.39 8.23
N ASN A 391 -10.95 -4.16 8.75
CA ASN A 391 -10.57 -2.94 8.06
C ASN A 391 -9.50 -2.24 8.89
N THR A 392 -8.46 -1.76 8.22
CA THR A 392 -7.33 -1.06 8.84
C THR A 392 -7.20 0.34 8.28
N THR A 393 -7.04 1.33 9.15
CA THR A 393 -6.80 2.73 8.79
C THR A 393 -5.45 3.20 9.33
N LEU A 394 -4.84 4.18 8.68
CA LEU A 394 -3.47 4.66 8.93
C LEU A 394 -3.44 6.18 9.19
N PRO A 395 -4.21 6.73 10.16
CA PRO A 395 -4.48 8.15 10.25
C PRO A 395 -3.35 8.98 10.86
N CYS A 396 -2.32 8.35 11.45
CA CYS A 396 -1.30 9.08 12.20
C CYS A 396 0.10 8.52 12.01
N ILE A 397 1.06 9.44 11.86
CA ILE A 397 2.50 9.14 11.80
C ILE A 397 3.23 9.97 12.85
N ILE A 398 3.83 9.32 13.84
CA ILE A 398 4.61 9.98 14.91
C ILE A 398 6.03 10.29 14.42
N ASN A 399 6.45 11.54 14.57
CA ASN A 399 7.80 12.01 14.23
C ASN A 399 8.74 11.79 15.42
N MET A 400 9.47 10.67 15.41
CA MET A 400 10.37 10.29 16.51
C MET A 400 11.56 11.25 16.67
N PRO A 401 12.33 11.64 15.62
CA PRO A 401 13.46 12.56 15.75
C PRO A 401 13.08 13.93 16.27
N ARG A 402 11.86 14.39 15.98
CA ARG A 402 11.37 15.69 16.43
C ARG A 402 11.33 15.80 17.97
N ILE A 403 11.17 14.69 18.68
CA ILE A 403 11.18 14.68 20.15
C ILE A 403 12.55 15.09 20.66
N VAL A 404 13.64 14.49 20.12
CA VAL A 404 15.01 14.86 20.48
C VAL A 404 15.28 16.34 20.17
N SER A 405 14.86 16.82 18.98
CA SER A 405 15.04 18.21 18.57
C SER A 405 14.32 19.18 19.51
N ASP A 406 13.11 18.85 19.98
CA ASP A 406 12.33 19.70 20.87
C ASP A 406 12.96 19.75 22.29
N LEU A 407 13.43 18.62 22.83
CA LEU A 407 14.12 18.59 24.12
C LEU A 407 15.42 19.40 24.09
N LEU A 408 16.19 19.35 23.00
CA LEU A 408 17.38 20.18 22.83
C LEU A 408 17.05 21.66 22.66
N ALA A 409 15.94 21.98 21.98
CA ALA A 409 15.47 23.37 21.89
C ALA A 409 15.01 23.91 23.26
N ASP A 410 14.34 23.11 24.05
CA ASP A 410 13.96 23.46 25.41
C ASP A 410 15.18 23.60 26.35
N ALA A 411 16.19 22.75 26.16
CA ALA A 411 17.47 22.90 26.89
C ALA A 411 18.21 24.21 26.51
N LYS A 412 18.26 24.54 25.20
CA LYS A 412 18.82 25.78 24.71
C LYS A 412 18.16 27.01 25.36
N ASP A 413 16.84 26.96 25.52
CA ASP A 413 16.04 28.07 26.06
C ASP A 413 15.92 28.01 27.61
N GLY A 414 16.63 27.10 28.28
CA GLY A 414 16.63 26.95 29.75
C GLY A 414 15.36 26.34 30.34
N ARG A 415 14.48 25.78 29.52
CA ARG A 415 13.23 25.13 29.97
C ARG A 415 13.37 23.66 30.32
N PHE A 416 14.50 23.05 29.97
CA PHE A 416 14.78 21.63 30.21
C PHE A 416 16.26 21.43 30.60
N SER A 417 16.51 20.53 31.54
CA SER A 417 17.83 20.07 31.88
C SER A 417 17.77 18.59 32.28
N ALA A 418 18.84 17.84 32.07
CA ALA A 418 18.99 16.46 32.48
C ALA A 418 20.44 16.29 33.02
N ALA A 419 20.59 15.79 34.26
CA ALA A 419 21.87 15.62 34.86
C ALA A 419 22.63 14.40 34.33
N THR A 420 21.89 13.36 33.95
CA THR A 420 22.40 12.11 33.38
C THR A 420 21.80 11.82 32.03
N PHE A 421 22.40 10.93 31.27
CA PHE A 421 21.81 10.46 30.02
C PHE A 421 20.48 9.74 30.27
N GLU A 422 20.41 8.99 31.36
CA GLU A 422 19.21 8.26 31.79
C GLU A 422 18.02 9.22 32.02
N ASP A 423 18.28 10.42 32.61
CA ASP A 423 17.24 11.48 32.73
C ASP A 423 16.80 12.02 31.37
N PHE A 424 17.72 12.20 30.44
CA PHE A 424 17.41 12.66 29.09
C PHE A 424 16.58 11.61 28.33
N GLU A 425 16.98 10.34 28.40
CA GLU A 425 16.24 9.22 27.80
C GLU A 425 14.84 9.08 28.40
N ALA A 426 14.71 9.17 29.72
CA ALA A 426 13.42 9.11 30.39
C ALA A 426 12.50 10.25 29.93
N ALA A 427 13.03 11.47 29.78
CA ALA A 427 12.27 12.62 29.25
C ALA A 427 11.86 12.40 27.78
N PHE A 428 12.70 11.79 26.96
CA PHE A 428 12.36 11.42 25.58
C PHE A 428 11.19 10.42 25.55
N LEU A 429 11.28 9.35 26.32
CA LEU A 429 10.24 8.30 26.36
C LEU A 429 8.91 8.84 26.93
N GLU A 430 8.95 9.71 27.94
CA GLU A 430 7.74 10.34 28.47
C GLU A 430 7.10 11.32 27.48
N THR A 431 7.92 12.09 26.76
CA THR A 431 7.43 12.96 25.70
C THR A 431 6.79 12.14 24.57
N LEU A 432 7.35 10.96 24.24
CA LEU A 432 6.77 10.04 23.27
C LEU A 432 5.37 9.57 23.74
N ARG A 433 5.23 9.11 24.99
CA ARG A 433 3.91 8.70 25.55
C ARG A 433 2.88 9.81 25.45
N THR A 434 3.26 11.02 25.86
CA THR A 434 2.37 12.20 25.85
C THR A 434 1.92 12.55 24.43
N ARG A 435 2.82 12.53 23.45
CA ARG A 435 2.48 12.80 22.04
C ARG A 435 1.58 11.72 21.45
N VAL A 436 1.87 10.47 21.73
CA VAL A 436 1.01 9.36 21.31
C VAL A 436 -0.39 9.52 21.89
N ALA A 437 -0.53 9.75 23.20
CA ALA A 437 -1.83 9.95 23.83
C ALA A 437 -2.64 11.09 23.18
N ALA A 438 -1.98 12.23 22.94
CA ALA A 438 -2.62 13.36 22.25
C ALA A 438 -3.02 13.01 20.81
N ALA A 439 -2.21 12.22 20.10
CA ALA A 439 -2.53 11.76 18.75
C ALA A 439 -3.74 10.83 18.72
N LEU A 440 -3.81 9.86 19.65
CA LEU A 440 -4.96 8.95 19.74
C LEU A 440 -6.26 9.71 20.00
N ASP A 441 -6.24 10.76 20.84
CA ASP A 441 -7.43 11.57 21.13
C ASP A 441 -7.90 12.35 19.89
N VAL A 442 -6.99 12.88 19.08
CA VAL A 442 -7.35 13.55 17.81
C VAL A 442 -7.96 12.53 16.85
N VAL A 443 -7.31 11.35 16.70
CA VAL A 443 -7.78 10.31 15.79
C VAL A 443 -9.16 9.79 16.19
N ARG A 444 -9.42 9.57 17.49
CA ARG A 444 -10.76 9.21 18.00
C ARG A 444 -11.82 10.21 17.58
N GLY A 445 -11.49 11.51 17.66
CA GLY A 445 -12.40 12.58 17.24
C GLY A 445 -12.82 12.45 15.78
N TYR A 446 -11.87 12.14 14.88
CA TYR A 446 -12.17 11.91 13.47
C TYR A 446 -12.94 10.60 13.24
N GLU A 447 -12.51 9.51 13.86
CA GLU A 447 -13.09 8.18 13.65
C GLU A 447 -14.54 8.05 14.10
N ALA A 448 -14.96 8.85 15.08
CA ALA A 448 -16.35 8.90 15.54
C ALA A 448 -17.33 9.34 14.43
N HIS A 449 -16.85 9.90 13.33
CA HIS A 449 -17.66 10.45 12.24
C HIS A 449 -17.34 9.84 10.87
N MET A 450 -16.83 8.60 10.81
CA MET A 450 -16.41 7.95 9.56
C MET A 450 -17.51 7.86 8.52
N ASP A 451 -18.75 7.65 8.92
CA ASP A 451 -19.91 7.59 8.01
C ASP A 451 -20.16 8.93 7.30
N GLU A 452 -19.76 10.04 7.93
CA GLU A 452 -19.85 11.38 7.37
C GLU A 452 -18.65 11.77 6.49
N TYR A 453 -17.47 11.16 6.75
CA TYR A 453 -16.27 11.37 5.93
C TYR A 453 -16.31 10.54 4.66
N ILE A 454 -16.36 9.22 4.81
CA ILE A 454 -16.18 8.25 3.72
C ILE A 454 -17.19 7.11 3.85
N PRO A 455 -18.43 7.27 3.39
CA PRO A 455 -19.34 6.15 3.19
C PRO A 455 -18.80 5.28 2.04
N ALA A 456 -18.23 4.11 2.38
CA ALA A 456 -17.56 3.19 1.45
C ALA A 456 -18.56 2.20 0.84
N LEU A 457 -19.29 2.60 -0.19
CA LEU A 457 -20.42 1.85 -0.73
C LEU A 457 -19.99 0.53 -1.37
N VAL A 458 -19.05 0.60 -2.32
CA VAL A 458 -18.61 -0.58 -3.09
C VAL A 458 -17.85 -1.58 -2.22
N HIS A 459 -16.99 -1.09 -1.34
CA HIS A 459 -16.27 -1.96 -0.42
C HIS A 459 -17.23 -2.66 0.56
N SER A 460 -18.16 -1.92 1.15
CA SER A 460 -19.16 -2.48 2.06
C SER A 460 -20.06 -3.54 1.41
N LEU A 461 -20.36 -3.41 0.10
CA LEU A 461 -21.06 -4.44 -0.66
C LEU A 461 -20.30 -5.76 -0.74
N SER A 462 -18.96 -5.75 -0.73
CA SER A 462 -18.17 -6.97 -0.72
C SER A 462 -18.16 -7.68 0.63
N ILE A 463 -18.55 -7.04 1.72
CA ILE A 463 -18.43 -7.53 3.09
C ILE A 463 -19.81 -7.99 3.63
N ALA A 464 -19.95 -9.26 3.98
CA ALA A 464 -21.22 -9.85 4.40
C ALA A 464 -21.81 -9.16 5.63
N SER A 465 -21.01 -8.85 6.67
CA SER A 465 -21.49 -8.16 7.88
C SER A 465 -22.02 -6.75 7.56
N CYS A 466 -21.34 -6.02 6.69
CA CYS A 466 -21.75 -4.68 6.28
C CYS A 466 -23.10 -4.69 5.55
N VAL A 467 -23.29 -5.66 4.64
CA VAL A 467 -24.57 -5.83 3.93
C VAL A 467 -25.69 -6.21 4.88
N ARG A 468 -25.45 -7.20 5.76
CA ARG A 468 -26.45 -7.64 6.75
C ARG A 468 -26.91 -6.51 7.67
N ASP A 469 -25.96 -5.74 8.20
CA ASP A 469 -26.21 -4.77 9.26
C ASP A 469 -26.45 -3.34 8.73
N GLY A 470 -26.30 -3.12 7.42
CA GLY A 470 -26.41 -1.80 6.80
C GLY A 470 -25.33 -0.84 7.29
N LYS A 471 -24.08 -1.32 7.50
CA LYS A 471 -22.99 -0.56 8.10
C LYS A 471 -21.83 -0.32 7.13
N ASN A 472 -21.16 0.81 7.34
CA ASN A 472 -19.98 1.20 6.60
C ASN A 472 -18.75 0.36 7.00
N ALA A 473 -18.10 -0.28 6.04
CA ALA A 473 -16.90 -1.07 6.29
C ALA A 473 -15.74 -0.25 6.88
N ILE A 474 -15.63 1.04 6.51
CA ILE A 474 -14.60 1.95 7.06
C ILE A 474 -15.00 2.47 8.46
N GLY A 475 -16.27 2.46 8.79
CA GLY A 475 -16.76 2.77 10.13
C GLY A 475 -16.63 1.57 11.08
N ASN A 476 -17.74 1.04 11.52
CA ASN A 476 -17.81 -0.11 12.43
C ASN A 476 -18.56 -1.32 11.84
N GLY A 477 -18.50 -1.49 10.51
CA GLY A 477 -19.19 -2.57 9.80
C GLY A 477 -18.44 -3.90 9.76
N MET A 478 -17.14 -3.92 10.04
CA MET A 478 -16.33 -5.12 10.04
C MET A 478 -16.30 -5.80 11.42
N LYS A 479 -15.88 -7.06 11.46
CA LYS A 479 -15.65 -7.79 12.72
C LYS A 479 -14.55 -7.12 13.56
N HIS A 480 -13.48 -6.67 12.89
CA HIS A 480 -12.34 -6.00 13.49
C HIS A 480 -12.09 -4.66 12.80
N ASN A 481 -12.23 -3.56 13.53
CA ASN A 481 -12.03 -2.20 13.01
C ASN A 481 -10.73 -1.66 13.60
N LEU A 482 -9.63 -1.87 12.86
CA LEU A 482 -8.27 -1.60 13.32
C LEU A 482 -7.84 -0.18 12.96
N THR A 483 -7.12 0.47 13.87
CA THR A 483 -6.46 1.75 13.61
C THR A 483 -4.97 1.59 13.89
N VAL A 484 -4.14 1.78 12.88
CA VAL A 484 -2.70 1.63 12.99
C VAL A 484 -2.04 3.00 13.10
N ILE A 485 -1.24 3.17 14.14
CA ILE A 485 -0.41 4.36 14.36
C ILE A 485 1.00 4.04 13.87
N LEU A 486 1.42 4.81 12.87
CA LEU A 486 2.73 4.70 12.25
C LEU A 486 3.77 5.54 12.97
N GLN A 487 5.03 5.28 12.67
CA GLN A 487 6.17 6.09 13.10
C GLN A 487 7.03 6.50 11.90
N THR A 488 7.89 7.50 12.09
CA THR A 488 8.95 7.81 11.13
C THR A 488 10.22 8.22 11.84
N GLY A 489 11.35 7.74 11.31
CA GLY A 489 12.67 8.15 11.76
C GLY A 489 13.13 7.51 13.08
N ALA A 490 12.58 6.34 13.47
CA ALA A 490 13.01 5.68 14.72
C ALA A 490 14.52 5.44 14.77
N GLY A 491 15.14 4.91 13.71
CA GLY A 491 16.61 4.74 13.66
C GLY A 491 17.36 6.07 13.80
N THR A 492 16.88 7.15 13.14
CA THR A 492 17.46 8.49 13.31
C THR A 492 17.31 9.00 14.76
N ALA A 493 16.18 8.74 15.42
CA ALA A 493 15.98 9.13 16.82
C ALA A 493 16.92 8.36 17.76
N VAL A 494 17.10 7.06 17.57
CA VAL A 494 18.04 6.21 18.30
C VAL A 494 19.47 6.69 18.11
N ASP A 495 19.88 6.97 16.87
CA ASP A 495 21.21 7.51 16.56
C ASP A 495 21.44 8.87 17.22
N ALA A 496 20.41 9.72 17.23
CA ALA A 496 20.46 11.02 17.89
C ALA A 496 20.59 10.88 19.42
N LEU A 497 19.89 9.94 20.05
CA LEU A 497 20.03 9.64 21.49
C LEU A 497 21.45 9.14 21.81
N ALA A 498 21.98 8.22 21.01
CA ALA A 498 23.34 7.72 21.18
C ALA A 498 24.39 8.84 21.03
N ALA A 499 24.18 9.76 20.09
CA ALA A 499 25.05 10.93 19.91
C ALA A 499 24.97 11.93 21.08
N VAL A 500 23.77 12.18 21.64
CA VAL A 500 23.63 12.99 22.87
C VAL A 500 24.41 12.36 24.01
N LYS A 501 24.29 11.04 24.20
CA LYS A 501 25.06 10.31 25.23
C LYS A 501 26.56 10.53 25.03
N GLU A 502 27.07 10.35 23.82
CA GLU A 502 28.50 10.50 23.52
C GLU A 502 28.97 11.93 23.71
N ILE A 503 28.31 12.93 23.10
CA ILE A 503 28.79 14.33 23.08
C ILE A 503 28.69 14.96 24.46
N VAL A 504 27.55 14.79 25.13
CA VAL A 504 27.25 15.53 26.37
C VAL A 504 27.78 14.78 27.62
N TYR A 505 27.45 13.49 27.74
CA TYR A 505 27.66 12.77 29.00
C TYR A 505 28.92 11.95 29.04
N GLU A 506 29.38 11.34 27.94
CA GLU A 506 30.60 10.53 27.94
C GLU A 506 31.84 11.39 27.69
N ARG A 507 31.78 12.32 26.73
CA ARG A 507 32.93 13.16 26.38
C ARG A 507 32.93 14.53 27.08
N GLY A 508 31.77 15.01 27.52
CA GLY A 508 31.65 16.32 28.13
C GLY A 508 32.04 17.49 27.20
N GLU A 509 31.92 17.29 25.88
CA GLU A 509 32.37 18.30 24.89
C GLU A 509 31.50 19.56 24.91
N MET A 510 30.24 19.42 25.25
CA MET A 510 29.29 20.51 25.37
C MET A 510 28.12 20.11 26.28
N SER A 511 27.46 21.11 26.88
CA SER A 511 26.20 20.94 27.59
C SER A 511 25.03 20.69 26.67
N LEU A 512 23.89 20.21 27.18
CA LEU A 512 22.66 20.08 26.41
C LEU A 512 22.22 21.41 25.75
N ALA A 513 22.38 22.51 26.49
CA ALA A 513 22.04 23.85 25.97
C ALA A 513 22.95 24.27 24.81
N GLU A 514 24.24 23.96 24.88
CA GLU A 514 25.19 24.22 23.78
C GLU A 514 24.90 23.34 22.58
N LEU A 515 24.65 22.04 22.78
CA LEU A 515 24.24 21.13 21.71
C LEU A 515 22.94 21.65 21.05
N GLY A 516 21.97 22.11 21.83
CA GLY A 516 20.75 22.76 21.31
C GLY A 516 21.02 23.99 20.44
N ARG A 517 22.03 24.82 20.79
CA ARG A 517 22.48 25.95 19.93
C ARG A 517 23.12 25.46 18.64
N VAL A 518 23.95 24.44 18.69
CA VAL A 518 24.58 23.81 17.52
C VAL A 518 23.53 23.26 16.57
N MET A 519 22.50 22.56 17.09
CA MET A 519 21.38 22.05 16.28
C MET A 519 20.59 23.18 15.63
N ALA A 520 20.27 24.22 16.37
CA ALA A 520 19.60 25.42 15.84
C ALA A 520 20.40 26.11 14.74
N ALA A 521 21.73 26.08 14.83
CA ALA A 521 22.66 26.62 13.84
C ALA A 521 22.96 25.63 12.68
N ASN A 522 22.30 24.47 12.63
CA ASN A 522 22.49 23.44 11.59
C ASN A 522 23.97 23.03 11.45
N TRP A 523 24.65 22.75 12.57
CA TRP A 523 26.06 22.38 12.68
C TRP A 523 27.06 23.46 12.23
N LYS A 524 26.62 24.71 11.98
CA LYS A 524 27.51 25.79 11.55
C LYS A 524 28.63 25.99 12.60
N GLY A 525 29.88 25.92 12.16
CA GLY A 525 31.06 26.04 13.02
C GLY A 525 31.45 24.74 13.76
N HIS A 526 30.73 23.64 13.57
CA HIS A 526 30.93 22.35 14.23
C HIS A 526 31.01 21.19 13.22
N GLU A 527 31.59 21.43 12.06
CA GLU A 527 31.64 20.45 10.96
C GLU A 527 32.46 19.20 11.32
N GLU A 528 33.53 19.36 12.06
CA GLU A 528 34.36 18.22 12.54
C GLU A 528 33.57 17.28 13.43
N GLN A 529 32.85 17.82 14.43
CA GLN A 529 31.97 17.02 15.29
C GLN A 529 30.86 16.35 14.47
N ARG A 530 30.26 17.08 13.54
CA ARG A 530 29.24 16.53 12.63
C ARG A 530 29.74 15.32 11.84
N LEU A 531 30.89 15.46 11.21
CA LEU A 531 31.51 14.38 10.42
C LEU A 531 31.87 13.18 11.30
N ARG A 532 32.35 13.41 12.52
CA ARG A 532 32.60 12.35 13.50
C ARG A 532 31.28 11.60 13.82
N MET A 533 30.18 12.30 14.09
CA MET A 533 28.89 11.69 14.36
C MET A 533 28.35 10.93 13.13
N CYS A 534 28.54 11.46 11.93
CA CYS A 534 28.22 10.73 10.69
C CYS A 534 29.04 9.43 10.56
N ALA A 535 30.31 9.44 10.99
CA ALA A 535 31.22 8.31 10.88
C ALA A 535 31.10 7.30 12.03
N SER A 536 30.37 7.62 13.09
CA SER A 536 30.19 6.75 14.26
C SER A 536 29.60 5.40 13.83
N ARG A 537 30.13 4.30 14.43
CA ARG A 537 29.56 2.95 14.29
C ARG A 537 28.51 2.65 15.36
N ARG A 538 28.38 3.51 16.37
CA ARG A 538 27.33 3.43 17.40
C ARG A 538 26.04 4.00 16.84
N LYS A 539 25.50 3.28 15.85
CA LYS A 539 24.27 3.63 15.15
C LYS A 539 23.39 2.40 14.94
N TRP A 540 22.09 2.63 14.87
CA TRP A 540 21.13 1.59 14.55
C TRP A 540 21.47 0.93 13.21
N GLY A 541 21.43 -0.40 13.19
CA GLY A 541 21.78 -1.23 12.03
C GLY A 541 23.19 -1.83 12.10
N ASN A 542 24.04 -1.46 13.07
CA ASN A 542 25.38 -2.02 13.26
C ASN A 542 25.46 -3.06 14.39
N ASN A 543 24.32 -3.50 14.92
CA ASN A 543 24.22 -4.44 16.05
C ASN A 543 25.00 -3.94 17.30
N ASP A 544 25.01 -2.62 17.50
CA ASP A 544 25.65 -2.02 18.69
C ASP A 544 24.74 -2.20 19.93
N PRO A 545 25.27 -2.64 21.09
CA PRO A 545 24.43 -2.92 22.27
C PRO A 545 23.63 -1.73 22.78
N LEU A 546 24.19 -0.50 22.72
CA LEU A 546 23.49 0.70 23.18
C LEU A 546 22.29 1.00 22.22
N THR A 547 22.53 1.04 20.92
CA THR A 547 21.48 1.36 19.95
C THR A 547 20.42 0.28 19.88
N ASN A 548 20.77 -1.00 20.06
CA ASN A 548 19.80 -2.10 20.19
C ASN A 548 18.90 -1.90 21.42
N ARG A 549 19.47 -1.56 22.60
CA ARG A 549 18.70 -1.27 23.81
C ARG A 549 17.78 -0.05 23.61
N LEU A 550 18.32 1.04 23.10
CA LEU A 550 17.52 2.26 22.83
C LEU A 550 16.37 1.99 21.87
N THR A 551 16.59 1.16 20.87
CA THR A 551 15.54 0.74 19.91
C THR A 551 14.47 -0.10 20.60
N HIS A 552 14.85 -1.06 21.41
CA HIS A 552 13.94 -1.85 22.24
C HIS A 552 13.08 -0.94 23.14
N ASP A 553 13.69 -0.04 23.90
CA ASP A 553 12.99 0.83 24.84
C ASP A 553 12.06 1.82 24.12
N LEU A 554 12.47 2.32 22.95
CA LEU A 554 11.63 3.17 22.09
C LEU A 554 10.39 2.44 21.62
N TYR A 555 10.52 1.24 20.98
CA TYR A 555 9.38 0.51 20.44
C TYR A 555 8.48 -0.05 21.54
N ARG A 556 9.05 -0.54 22.65
CA ARG A 556 8.27 -0.95 23.81
C ARG A 556 7.43 0.20 24.38
N THR A 557 8.02 1.40 24.48
CA THR A 557 7.30 2.59 24.93
C THR A 557 6.21 2.99 23.95
N PHE A 558 6.51 2.99 22.65
CA PHE A 558 5.56 3.30 21.59
C PHE A 558 4.40 2.29 21.60
N GLY A 559 4.70 0.99 21.59
CA GLY A 559 3.71 -0.08 21.62
C GLY A 559 2.81 0.00 22.85
N SER A 560 3.38 0.14 24.05
CA SER A 560 2.60 0.24 25.28
C SER A 560 1.68 1.47 25.33
N ALA A 561 2.04 2.53 24.65
CA ALA A 561 1.21 3.73 24.54
C ALA A 561 0.06 3.58 23.52
N VAL A 562 0.19 2.69 22.51
CA VAL A 562 -0.76 2.53 21.41
C VAL A 562 -1.60 1.26 21.53
N ASN A 563 -0.94 0.08 21.70
CA ASN A 563 -1.55 -1.24 21.50
C ASN A 563 -2.73 -1.50 22.42
N GLY A 564 -3.81 -2.04 21.85
CA GLY A 564 -5.02 -2.43 22.57
C GLY A 564 -5.86 -1.26 23.11
N LYS A 565 -5.46 0.00 22.90
CA LYS A 565 -6.29 1.15 23.28
C LYS A 565 -7.55 1.17 22.41
N PRO A 566 -8.75 1.46 22.96
CA PRO A 566 -9.97 1.53 22.19
C PRO A 566 -9.95 2.70 21.21
N ASN A 567 -10.39 2.47 19.97
CA ASN A 567 -10.68 3.50 18.98
C ASN A 567 -12.18 3.89 19.01
N SER A 568 -12.62 4.76 18.10
CA SER A 568 -14.03 5.19 18.02
C SER A 568 -14.85 4.42 16.98
N ARG A 569 -14.31 3.28 16.47
CA ARG A 569 -14.95 2.42 15.48
C ARG A 569 -15.26 1.01 16.02
N ASP A 570 -15.48 0.88 17.35
CA ASP A 570 -15.67 -0.40 18.05
C ASP A 570 -14.49 -1.38 17.88
N GLY A 571 -13.28 -0.85 17.78
CA GLY A 571 -12.04 -1.60 17.59
C GLY A 571 -10.90 -1.05 18.44
N THR A 572 -9.66 -1.30 18.03
CA THR A 572 -8.45 -0.98 18.79
C THR A 572 -7.35 -0.35 17.94
N PHE A 573 -6.46 0.38 18.62
CA PHE A 573 -5.23 0.91 18.05
C PHE A 573 -4.09 -0.11 18.11
N PHE A 574 -3.22 -0.10 17.08
CA PHE A 574 -1.97 -0.86 17.04
C PHE A 574 -0.83 -0.01 16.50
N ALA A 575 0.37 -0.26 17.05
CA ALA A 575 1.60 0.37 16.61
C ALA A 575 2.20 -0.39 15.41
N ALA A 576 2.78 0.34 14.45
CA ALA A 576 3.49 -0.22 13.32
C ALA A 576 4.83 0.48 13.05
N GLY A 577 5.76 -0.27 12.47
CA GLY A 577 7.12 0.19 12.23
C GLY A 577 7.31 0.94 10.92
N HIS A 578 6.37 0.90 9.96
CA HIS A 578 6.58 1.55 8.68
C HIS A 578 6.28 3.06 8.69
N SER A 579 6.86 3.78 7.72
CA SER A 579 6.87 5.25 7.70
C SER A 579 6.25 5.85 6.44
N ILE A 580 5.79 5.02 5.49
CA ILE A 580 5.37 5.46 4.15
C ILE A 580 6.51 6.33 3.53
N ASP A 581 6.21 7.50 2.97
CA ASP A 581 7.19 8.49 2.49
C ASP A 581 7.40 9.67 3.48
N PHE A 582 6.84 9.55 4.70
CA PHE A 582 6.94 10.59 5.72
C PHE A 582 8.36 10.77 6.29
N PHE A 583 9.25 9.81 6.10
CA PHE A 583 10.67 9.99 6.38
C PHE A 583 11.29 11.13 5.55
N VAL A 584 10.79 11.38 4.33
CA VAL A 584 11.16 12.54 3.50
C VAL A 584 10.37 13.78 3.91
N ILE A 585 9.04 13.66 4.02
CA ILE A 585 8.13 14.81 4.24
C ILE A 585 8.43 15.46 5.60
N LEU A 586 8.45 14.68 6.68
CA LEU A 586 8.71 15.19 8.03
C LEU A 586 10.20 15.49 8.26
N GLY A 587 11.11 14.80 7.54
CA GLY A 587 12.53 15.12 7.53
C GLY A 587 12.79 16.54 7.02
N ARG A 588 12.12 16.95 5.94
CA ARG A 588 12.20 18.32 5.41
C ARG A 588 11.74 19.38 6.41
N GLY A 589 10.77 19.07 7.25
CA GLY A 589 10.23 19.97 8.28
C GLY A 589 10.95 19.92 9.63
N THR A 590 12.03 19.11 9.76
CA THR A 590 12.75 18.94 11.02
C THR A 590 14.18 19.50 10.93
N GLY A 591 14.62 20.20 11.98
CA GLY A 591 15.97 20.76 12.10
C GLY A 591 17.07 19.69 12.10
N ALA A 592 18.33 20.10 12.29
CA ALA A 592 19.45 19.20 12.43
C ALA A 592 19.31 18.29 13.66
N THR A 593 19.92 17.11 13.60
CA THR A 593 19.92 16.15 14.72
C THR A 593 21.35 15.78 15.14
N PRO A 594 21.56 15.36 16.41
CA PRO A 594 22.91 15.13 17.00
C PRO A 594 23.73 14.04 16.30
N ASP A 595 23.09 13.13 15.58
CA ASP A 595 23.72 12.03 14.83
C ASP A 595 24.47 12.48 13.57
N GLY A 596 24.53 13.80 13.30
CA GLY A 596 25.21 14.42 12.16
C GLY A 596 24.31 14.78 10.99
N ARG A 597 23.00 14.47 11.06
CA ARG A 597 22.01 14.83 10.05
C ARG A 597 21.80 16.35 10.01
N ARG A 598 21.78 16.93 8.82
CA ARG A 598 21.44 18.35 8.61
C ARG A 598 19.94 18.59 8.57
N ALA A 599 19.55 19.83 8.83
CA ALA A 599 18.15 20.26 8.66
C ALA A 599 17.67 20.01 7.24
N GLY A 600 16.47 19.45 7.12
CA GLY A 600 15.84 19.18 5.82
C GLY A 600 16.24 17.87 5.14
N GLU A 601 17.25 17.15 5.62
CA GLU A 601 17.58 15.83 5.13
C GLU A 601 16.53 14.80 5.56
N GLU A 602 16.43 13.68 4.83
CA GLU A 602 15.51 12.59 5.16
C GLU A 602 15.92 11.86 6.44
N PHE A 603 14.95 11.19 7.06
CA PHE A 603 15.16 10.30 8.20
C PHE A 603 15.48 8.85 7.78
N SER A 604 15.75 7.99 8.74
CA SER A 604 15.61 6.55 8.57
C SER A 604 14.16 6.21 8.17
N LYS A 605 14.00 5.23 7.27
CA LYS A 605 12.68 4.76 6.84
C LYS A 605 12.34 3.42 7.49
N ASN A 606 11.07 3.21 7.78
CA ASN A 606 10.59 1.98 8.41
C ASN A 606 11.42 1.65 9.67
N ILE A 607 11.82 0.38 9.87
CA ILE A 607 12.75 0.00 10.92
C ILE A 607 14.21 0.02 10.46
N SER A 608 14.49 0.45 9.24
CA SER A 608 15.84 0.45 8.65
C SER A 608 16.74 1.51 9.30
N SER A 609 18.04 1.37 9.10
CA SER A 609 19.05 2.36 9.50
C SER A 609 18.85 3.72 8.81
N ALA A 610 19.41 4.78 9.38
CA ALA A 610 19.53 6.07 8.70
C ALA A 610 20.44 5.93 7.46
N PRO A 611 20.28 6.78 6.42
CA PRO A 611 21.12 6.70 5.23
C PRO A 611 22.60 6.72 5.54
N GLY A 612 23.32 5.63 5.18
CA GLY A 612 24.76 5.47 5.40
C GLY A 612 25.18 5.13 6.83
N ALA A 613 24.25 4.73 7.68
CA ALA A 613 24.54 4.36 9.07
C ALA A 613 24.94 2.87 9.23
N ASP A 614 24.41 1.97 8.41
CA ASP A 614 24.58 0.51 8.44
C ASP A 614 25.91 0.06 7.79
N ARG A 615 27.01 0.26 8.52
CA ARG A 615 28.37 0.01 8.01
C ARG A 615 28.92 -1.38 8.31
N GLU A 616 28.24 -2.13 9.19
CA GLU A 616 28.64 -3.51 9.56
C GLU A 616 27.95 -4.57 8.68
N GLY A 617 27.22 -4.11 7.64
CA GLY A 617 26.60 -4.95 6.63
C GLY A 617 25.22 -5.50 7.01
N PRO A 618 24.55 -6.19 6.06
CA PRO A 618 23.14 -6.58 6.20
C PRO A 618 22.93 -7.62 7.32
N THR A 619 23.92 -8.43 7.65
CA THR A 619 23.82 -9.41 8.74
C THR A 619 23.74 -8.74 10.10
N ALA A 620 24.53 -7.68 10.32
CA ALA A 620 24.47 -6.90 11.55
C ALA A 620 23.14 -6.18 11.71
N LEU A 621 22.61 -5.64 10.61
CA LEU A 621 21.29 -5.01 10.59
C LEU A 621 20.19 -6.01 10.99
N VAL A 622 20.15 -7.20 10.41
CA VAL A 622 19.19 -8.26 10.75
C VAL A 622 19.36 -8.72 12.21
N ALA A 623 20.60 -8.86 12.69
CA ALA A 623 20.84 -9.22 14.09
C ALA A 623 20.32 -8.15 15.07
N GLY A 624 20.45 -6.87 14.73
CA GLY A 624 19.90 -5.77 15.54
C GLY A 624 18.37 -5.82 15.66
N ILE A 625 17.67 -6.29 14.61
CA ILE A 625 16.20 -6.39 14.59
C ILE A 625 15.67 -7.37 15.65
N ALA A 626 16.44 -8.40 16.02
CA ALA A 626 16.08 -9.30 17.11
C ALA A 626 15.93 -8.60 18.49
N SER A 627 16.38 -7.34 18.62
CA SER A 627 16.11 -6.52 19.81
C SER A 627 14.70 -5.93 19.85
N ILE A 628 13.94 -5.96 18.75
CA ILE A 628 12.57 -5.47 18.68
C ILE A 628 11.62 -6.62 19.01
N ASP A 629 10.80 -6.46 20.05
CA ASP A 629 9.73 -7.42 20.31
C ASP A 629 8.60 -7.22 19.29
N PRO A 630 8.23 -8.22 18.46
CA PRO A 630 7.12 -8.11 17.53
C PRO A 630 5.79 -7.74 18.17
N ALA A 631 5.61 -8.03 19.46
CA ALA A 631 4.39 -7.64 20.19
C ALA A 631 4.33 -6.14 20.48
N ASP A 632 5.45 -5.42 20.46
CA ASP A 632 5.47 -3.96 20.65
C ASP A 632 4.98 -3.20 19.41
N ILE A 633 5.25 -3.71 18.20
CA ILE A 633 4.80 -3.11 16.94
C ILE A 633 4.13 -4.16 16.04
N PRO A 634 3.00 -4.73 16.50
CA PRO A 634 2.36 -5.85 15.81
C PRO A 634 1.70 -5.46 14.48
N GLY A 635 1.57 -4.18 14.20
CA GLY A 635 1.05 -3.70 12.90
C GLY A 635 1.97 -4.06 11.74
N ASP A 636 3.27 -3.96 11.90
CA ASP A 636 4.30 -4.47 10.97
C ASP A 636 5.74 -4.23 11.48
N ILE A 637 6.67 -5.05 10.97
CA ILE A 637 8.12 -4.88 11.12
C ILE A 637 8.73 -5.00 9.73
N ILE A 638 9.11 -3.88 9.12
CA ILE A 638 9.47 -3.79 7.71
C ILE A 638 10.92 -3.34 7.53
N LEU A 639 11.70 -4.12 6.78
CA LEU A 639 13.09 -3.80 6.46
C LEU A 639 13.27 -3.44 4.98
N ASP A 640 13.77 -2.23 4.76
CA ASP A 640 14.35 -1.80 3.50
C ASP A 640 15.87 -1.93 3.58
N THR A 641 16.47 -2.71 2.70
CA THR A 641 17.93 -2.83 2.66
C THR A 641 18.49 -2.56 1.28
N THR A 642 19.66 -1.93 1.24
CA THR A 642 20.42 -1.72 0.01
C THR A 642 21.62 -2.65 0.02
N LEU A 643 21.77 -3.44 -1.04
CA LEU A 643 22.87 -4.38 -1.19
C LEU A 643 23.73 -3.96 -2.38
N HIS A 644 25.06 -4.04 -2.22
CA HIS A 644 25.95 -3.87 -3.36
C HIS A 644 25.81 -5.08 -4.31
N PRO A 645 25.79 -4.88 -5.65
CA PRO A 645 25.62 -5.97 -6.62
C PRO A 645 26.62 -7.11 -6.45
N SER A 646 27.86 -6.83 -6.02
CA SER A 646 28.89 -7.85 -5.81
C SER A 646 28.55 -8.88 -4.73
N LEU A 647 27.71 -8.53 -3.75
CA LEU A 647 27.29 -9.42 -2.67
C LEU A 647 26.28 -10.47 -3.12
N VAL A 648 25.58 -10.19 -4.20
CA VAL A 648 24.42 -10.99 -4.64
C VAL A 648 24.62 -11.64 -6.02
N GLN A 649 25.87 -11.70 -6.50
CA GLN A 649 26.21 -12.28 -7.80
C GLN A 649 26.13 -13.82 -7.80
N GLY A 650 25.70 -14.38 -8.92
CA GLY A 650 25.66 -15.81 -9.16
C GLY A 650 24.71 -16.55 -8.22
N GLU A 651 24.85 -17.87 -8.16
CA GLU A 651 24.04 -18.75 -7.32
C GLU A 651 24.34 -18.55 -5.82
N LYS A 652 25.61 -18.39 -5.46
CA LYS A 652 26.01 -18.13 -4.05
C LYS A 652 25.39 -16.85 -3.51
N GLY A 653 25.32 -15.79 -4.32
CA GLY A 653 24.67 -14.54 -3.96
C GLY A 653 23.16 -14.71 -3.75
N LEU A 654 22.49 -15.49 -4.60
CA LEU A 654 21.05 -15.81 -4.40
C LEU A 654 20.80 -16.59 -3.11
N LEU A 655 21.64 -17.59 -2.82
CA LEU A 655 21.53 -18.37 -1.58
C LEU A 655 21.79 -17.50 -0.35
N ALA A 656 22.73 -16.56 -0.43
CA ALA A 656 22.99 -15.60 0.65
C ALA A 656 21.77 -14.70 0.87
N MET A 657 21.12 -14.18 -0.19
CA MET A 657 19.88 -13.42 -0.08
C MET A 657 18.76 -14.26 0.54
N LYS A 658 18.59 -15.52 0.11
CA LYS A 658 17.59 -16.44 0.68
C LYS A 658 17.81 -16.61 2.18
N THR A 659 19.05 -16.89 2.60
CA THR A 659 19.41 -17.05 4.01
C THR A 659 19.14 -15.76 4.80
N LEU A 660 19.48 -14.59 4.25
CA LEU A 660 19.22 -13.30 4.89
C LEU A 660 17.72 -13.07 5.14
N VAL A 661 16.87 -13.37 4.16
CA VAL A 661 15.41 -13.28 4.29
C VAL A 661 14.90 -14.23 5.37
N GLN A 662 15.38 -15.49 5.37
CA GLN A 662 14.98 -16.47 6.37
C GLN A 662 15.40 -16.07 7.79
N GLN A 663 16.62 -15.56 7.97
CA GLN A 663 17.10 -15.06 9.28
C GLN A 663 16.32 -13.82 9.73
N TYR A 664 15.98 -12.93 8.81
CA TYR A 664 15.15 -11.77 9.11
C TYR A 664 13.75 -12.18 9.62
N PHE A 665 13.10 -13.15 8.98
CA PHE A 665 11.81 -13.67 9.43
C PHE A 665 11.92 -14.42 10.77
N ALA A 666 13.02 -15.15 10.99
CA ALA A 666 13.28 -15.81 12.27
C ALA A 666 13.51 -14.80 13.40
N ALA A 667 14.03 -13.61 13.11
CA ALA A 667 14.18 -12.50 14.05
C ALA A 667 12.87 -11.72 14.31
N GLY A 668 11.74 -12.13 13.70
CA GLY A 668 10.45 -11.49 13.92
C GLY A 668 10.06 -10.45 12.87
N GLY A 669 10.90 -10.19 11.86
CA GLY A 669 10.59 -9.26 10.77
C GLY A 669 9.44 -9.73 9.90
N CYS A 670 8.49 -8.85 9.54
CA CYS A 670 7.29 -9.22 8.78
C CYS A 670 7.47 -9.11 7.27
N ALA A 671 8.19 -8.12 6.78
CA ALA A 671 8.45 -7.98 5.35
C ALA A 671 9.83 -7.36 5.08
N ILE A 672 10.47 -7.82 4.01
CA ILE A 672 11.77 -7.31 3.55
C ILE A 672 11.76 -7.11 2.05
N HIS A 673 12.43 -6.08 1.60
CA HIS A 673 12.73 -5.87 0.19
C HIS A 673 14.11 -5.27 -0.02
N PHE A 674 14.60 -5.36 -1.27
CA PHE A 674 15.96 -5.04 -1.63
C PHE A 674 16.04 -3.94 -2.68
N ASN A 675 16.99 -3.04 -2.50
CA ASN A 675 17.57 -2.22 -3.54
C ASN A 675 18.97 -2.75 -3.83
N VAL A 676 19.25 -3.14 -5.08
CA VAL A 676 20.52 -3.76 -5.47
C VAL A 676 21.19 -2.92 -6.56
N PHE A 677 22.03 -1.98 -6.17
CA PHE A 677 22.78 -1.14 -7.12
C PHE A 677 24.06 -0.60 -6.49
N SER A 678 25.01 -0.22 -7.35
CA SER A 678 26.20 0.51 -6.92
C SER A 678 25.97 2.02 -7.04
N ALA A 679 26.80 2.79 -6.31
CA ALA A 679 26.76 4.24 -6.42
C ALA A 679 27.18 4.73 -7.81
N GLU A 680 28.09 3.99 -8.48
CA GLU A 680 28.55 4.28 -9.83
C GLU A 680 27.42 4.13 -10.84
N GLU A 681 26.65 3.02 -10.78
CA GLU A 681 25.49 2.80 -11.63
C GLU A 681 24.45 3.92 -11.47
N LEU A 682 24.12 4.29 -10.23
CA LEU A 682 23.16 5.36 -9.97
C LEU A 682 23.65 6.73 -10.43
N ARG A 683 24.95 7.01 -10.34
CA ARG A 683 25.52 8.26 -10.89
C ARG A 683 25.49 8.28 -12.41
N ASP A 684 25.80 7.15 -13.06
CA ASP A 684 25.68 7.04 -14.52
C ASP A 684 24.22 7.21 -14.96
N ALA A 685 23.28 6.57 -14.26
CA ALA A 685 21.85 6.72 -14.52
C ALA A 685 21.34 8.16 -14.31
N GLN A 686 21.95 8.91 -13.40
CA GLN A 686 21.62 10.31 -13.16
C GLN A 686 22.17 11.23 -14.27
N GLN A 687 23.31 10.87 -14.89
CA GLN A 687 23.94 11.62 -15.99
C GLN A 687 23.38 11.24 -17.36
N HIS A 688 22.96 9.98 -17.52
CA HIS A 688 22.50 9.38 -18.78
C HIS A 688 21.12 8.72 -18.64
N PRO A 689 20.06 9.46 -18.27
CA PRO A 689 18.74 8.90 -17.98
C PRO A 689 18.12 8.13 -19.16
N GLU A 690 18.51 8.45 -20.38
CA GLU A 690 18.08 7.77 -21.60
C GLU A 690 18.52 6.30 -21.68
N LYS A 691 19.62 5.93 -21.03
CA LYS A 691 20.11 4.53 -20.96
C LYS A 691 19.38 3.70 -19.92
N TYR A 692 18.75 4.36 -18.92
CA TYR A 692 18.20 3.73 -17.73
C TYR A 692 16.68 3.91 -17.61
N GLN A 693 15.95 3.83 -18.71
CA GLN A 693 14.50 4.08 -18.74
C GLN A 693 13.69 3.08 -17.90
N ASN A 694 14.22 1.89 -17.66
CA ASN A 694 13.56 0.83 -16.90
C ASN A 694 14.19 0.58 -15.52
N LEU A 695 15.20 1.38 -15.13
CA LEU A 695 15.77 1.28 -13.78
C LEU A 695 14.71 1.68 -12.76
N GLN A 696 14.46 0.79 -11.81
CA GLN A 696 13.50 1.00 -10.75
C GLN A 696 14.21 1.01 -9.39
N VAL A 697 13.73 1.86 -8.51
CA VAL A 697 14.13 1.88 -7.10
C VAL A 697 12.94 1.65 -6.21
N ARG A 698 13.15 0.98 -5.11
CA ARG A 698 12.15 0.78 -4.07
C ARG A 698 12.16 1.97 -3.13
N VAL A 699 11.07 2.73 -3.10
CA VAL A 699 10.97 3.92 -2.23
C VAL A 699 10.59 3.52 -0.81
N CYS A 700 9.49 2.81 -0.67
CA CYS A 700 9.00 2.21 0.56
C CYS A 700 8.20 0.97 0.16
N GLY A 701 6.90 0.95 0.25
CA GLY A 701 6.06 -0.17 -0.21
C GLY A 701 5.86 -0.28 -1.73
N TRP A 702 6.52 0.52 -2.54
CA TRP A 702 6.34 0.55 -4.00
C TRP A 702 7.62 0.88 -4.74
N ASN A 703 7.67 0.52 -6.02
CA ASN A 703 8.75 0.88 -6.92
C ASN A 703 8.41 2.16 -7.70
N VAL A 704 9.44 2.93 -7.99
CA VAL A 704 9.40 4.12 -8.86
C VAL A 704 10.51 3.98 -9.89
N ARG A 705 10.27 4.45 -11.11
CA ARG A 705 11.35 4.57 -12.08
C ARG A 705 12.34 5.62 -11.61
N TRP A 706 13.63 5.33 -11.76
CA TRP A 706 14.71 6.24 -11.39
C TRP A 706 14.52 7.65 -11.96
N ASN A 707 14.12 7.72 -13.24
CA ASN A 707 13.92 8.97 -13.96
C ASN A 707 12.70 9.79 -13.49
N ASP A 708 11.79 9.19 -12.72
CA ASP A 708 10.64 9.88 -12.12
C ASP A 708 10.95 10.49 -10.74
N LEU A 709 12.14 10.21 -10.18
CA LEU A 709 12.60 10.79 -8.93
C LEU A 709 13.18 12.20 -9.12
N SER A 710 12.96 13.06 -8.12
CA SER A 710 13.66 14.34 -8.04
C SER A 710 15.17 14.14 -7.81
N ARG A 711 15.98 15.09 -8.25
CA ARG A 711 17.43 15.08 -8.05
C ARG A 711 17.83 14.83 -6.59
N THR A 712 17.18 15.49 -5.65
CA THR A 712 17.42 15.30 -4.20
C THR A 712 17.17 13.87 -3.75
N GLN A 713 16.12 13.23 -4.27
CA GLN A 713 15.83 11.81 -3.95
C GLN A 713 16.87 10.89 -4.58
N GLN A 714 17.28 11.14 -5.83
CA GLN A 714 18.36 10.39 -6.49
C GLN A 714 19.66 10.48 -5.69
N ASP A 715 20.05 11.68 -5.23
CA ASP A 715 21.24 11.89 -4.41
C ASP A 715 21.18 11.12 -3.08
N ALA A 716 19.99 10.96 -2.50
CA ALA A 716 19.82 10.17 -1.28
C ALA A 716 20.06 8.67 -1.52
N TYR A 717 19.59 8.12 -2.66
CA TYR A 717 19.88 6.74 -3.05
C TYR A 717 21.35 6.51 -3.37
N ILE A 718 22.02 7.47 -4.02
CA ILE A 718 23.46 7.42 -4.28
C ILE A 718 24.23 7.33 -2.96
N ARG A 719 23.92 8.20 -1.98
CA ARG A 719 24.57 8.17 -0.64
C ARG A 719 24.37 6.83 0.06
N ARG A 720 23.18 6.21 -0.03
CA ARG A 720 22.93 4.88 0.53
C ARG A 720 23.77 3.81 -0.15
N ALA A 721 23.89 3.86 -1.48
CA ALA A 721 24.69 2.92 -2.24
C ALA A 721 26.20 3.05 -1.99
N GLU A 722 26.71 4.25 -1.64
CA GLU A 722 28.11 4.48 -1.26
C GLU A 722 28.54 3.70 -0.02
N THR A 723 27.62 3.40 0.88
CA THR A 723 27.87 2.69 2.14
C THR A 723 27.42 1.23 2.11
N ALA A 724 26.64 0.81 1.12
CA ALA A 724 26.23 -0.57 0.93
C ALA A 724 27.47 -1.45 0.58
N ARG A 725 27.79 -2.42 1.46
CA ARG A 725 28.93 -3.31 1.31
C ARG A 725 28.54 -4.76 1.58
#